data_27e787f338c06331a09333e82e210d30
#
_entry.id   27e787f338c06331a09333e82e210d30
#
_cell.length_a   1.000
_cell.length_b   1.000
_cell.length_c   1.000
_cell.angle_alpha   90.00
_cell.angle_beta   90.00
_cell.angle_gamma   90.00
#
_symmetry.space_group_name_H-M   'P 1'
#
loop_
_entity.id
_entity.type
_entity.pdbx_description
1 polymer ?
#
loop_
_entity_poly.entity_id
_entity_poly.type
_entity_poly.pdbx_seq_one_letter_code
_entity_poly.pdbx_strand_id
1 'polypeptide(L)'
;MATVTETKPIPVVNNVITDEEVTFGHEKQTNGHRYVPVSIAKTHKLLCDKHSTGLVERHLRAIHRLTKYFNRGFLMKDVEMVSDMLVICSERISVDQIYEKPLCELIKICGFPFIKEKSSDESVYAESIVNMLTELGNVLRVPSSPVRFTLLDSLTRLYCKQPQQRMIDDFQVSSLSYIRELIDVSGIARTLTECLEIIDDLELRIEIIRVLQHYSSSALNCDDMLSAGAAGLICSGLNDEDPTGRLIFLSVEILWNLLEHGTKQIVADQLNCNECISALKNSFVMYMTQGYSHADRQLRNDLLAFTLLVADYCQDAPFVETGYLKLLVLFATFTEVKSHNELVRHLKLYQNHEDFELKKLMMNALVVLSRDPTATNIMSEGRVLLALLAYVRPNDNPSSTEWSPAQFEELQLQALDTLASIAPLSIDDYMTCQGNTRLLMLLEWCVGQADYGGHGNSFYGSGGRGNKRAQMRFCLRLLRSMCSAGDDAVNQDMVDQGAIDQLVGILLNASTSTDDNDLIDIEMQCDMLFIVSTLCEGDPHRKELFGGNGVRVAIEYLKKGPSKINSPLGYHKLSLATVDCVWSAILGCYITEEMFLEHQGIFLLLDLLEICPSTMQNVILGCLVDLCENQKSLGHMLAWRGKEELTVGKLLVCLWQREETHMGVARDSNGGISDPKKPLMGALQERQGVIALPADRPSQAIVDVSENMRAKIFALFCKIGFNAVPGLSPVDYVTVAIIEKYLDFKMSETWREIKEELEQENIRPVTPDAECLNEITKILDERTYGIAAAQVQLVQDERSQELIEEEEHYETIKENHRQEEKSYRDFCDYVNRTSDYSALIAAKQRQFHIIDNSRFQGRLHSGEFDHGTLQQNLQATVFCGRKINVESTPLEFSKSHSGSMDDHGKRLSLITQ
;
A
#
# COMPACT_ATOMS: atom_id res chain seq x y z
N MET A 1 -2.39 -6.33 3.94
CA MET A 1 -1.14 -7.03 3.55
C MET A 1 -0.97 -8.20 4.52
N ALA A 2 -1.54 -9.34 4.18
CA ALA A 2 -1.37 -10.55 4.97
C ALA A 2 -0.04 -11.19 4.56
N THR A 3 0.83 -11.39 5.52
CA THR A 3 2.05 -12.17 5.39
C THR A 3 1.65 -13.62 5.15
N VAL A 4 1.95 -14.10 3.96
CA VAL A 4 1.86 -15.51 3.61
C VAL A 4 2.81 -16.28 4.52
N THR A 5 2.27 -17.04 5.46
CA THR A 5 3.03 -18.07 6.20
C THR A 5 3.27 -19.23 5.25
N GLU A 6 4.53 -19.57 5.04
CA GLU A 6 4.95 -20.78 4.33
C GLU A 6 4.25 -22.01 4.92
N THR A 7 3.25 -22.51 4.22
CA THR A 7 2.69 -23.83 4.48
C THR A 7 3.65 -24.88 3.92
N LYS A 8 4.14 -25.75 4.78
CA LYS A 8 4.91 -26.94 4.37
C LYS A 8 4.11 -27.76 3.36
N PRO A 9 4.74 -28.32 2.32
CA PRO A 9 4.04 -29.13 1.33
C PRO A 9 3.43 -30.36 2.00
N ILE A 10 2.17 -30.60 1.71
CA ILE A 10 1.41 -31.78 2.09
C ILE A 10 2.12 -33.01 1.49
N PRO A 11 2.29 -34.10 2.22
CA PRO A 11 2.93 -35.29 1.69
C PRO A 11 2.08 -35.89 0.57
N VAL A 12 2.65 -35.91 -0.63
CA VAL A 12 2.11 -36.63 -1.78
C VAL A 12 1.86 -38.07 -1.36
N VAL A 13 0.62 -38.50 -1.38
CA VAL A 13 0.27 -39.90 -1.20
C VAL A 13 0.81 -40.66 -2.42
N ASN A 14 2.00 -41.19 -2.28
CA ASN A 14 2.55 -42.16 -3.21
C ASN A 14 1.67 -43.40 -3.18
N ASN A 15 0.71 -43.51 -4.08
CA ASN A 15 0.12 -44.77 -4.43
C ASN A 15 1.22 -45.62 -5.06
N VAL A 16 1.77 -46.51 -4.25
CA VAL A 16 2.67 -47.55 -4.68
C VAL A 16 1.90 -48.48 -5.63
N ILE A 17 2.08 -48.20 -6.94
CA ILE A 17 1.75 -49.23 -7.97
C ILE A 17 2.80 -50.31 -7.79
N THR A 18 2.37 -51.47 -7.29
CA THR A 18 3.18 -52.67 -7.19
C THR A 18 3.70 -53.03 -8.58
N ASP A 19 4.99 -52.86 -8.77
CA ASP A 19 5.69 -53.34 -9.96
C ASP A 19 5.55 -54.88 -10.00
N GLU A 20 4.79 -55.40 -10.98
CA GLU A 20 5.04 -56.77 -11.42
C GLU A 20 6.46 -56.81 -12.01
N GLU A 21 7.35 -57.48 -11.31
CA GLU A 21 8.69 -57.78 -11.79
C GLU A 21 8.59 -58.59 -13.08
N VAL A 22 8.74 -57.94 -14.20
CA VAL A 22 9.05 -58.62 -15.45
C VAL A 22 10.54 -58.92 -15.45
N THR A 23 10.87 -60.09 -14.94
CA THR A 23 12.20 -60.69 -15.01
C THR A 23 12.57 -60.93 -16.46
N PHE A 24 13.39 -60.08 -17.02
CA PHE A 24 13.99 -60.31 -18.34
C PHE A 24 15.10 -61.39 -18.24
N GLY A 25 14.79 -62.61 -18.66
CA GLY A 25 15.75 -63.68 -18.85
C GLY A 25 16.71 -63.34 -20.00
N HIS A 26 18.02 -63.36 -19.68
CA HIS A 26 19.03 -63.36 -20.68
C HIS A 26 19.06 -64.73 -21.39
N GLU A 27 18.39 -64.84 -22.50
CA GLU A 27 18.70 -65.97 -23.45
C GLU A 27 19.70 -65.49 -24.51
N LYS A 28 20.93 -65.94 -24.31
CA LYS A 28 21.93 -65.96 -25.39
C LYS A 28 21.49 -66.94 -26.49
N GLN A 29 20.80 -66.52 -27.50
CA GLN A 29 20.61 -67.31 -28.71
C GLN A 29 21.70 -67.02 -29.70
N THR A 30 22.70 -67.95 -29.75
CA THR A 30 23.61 -68.18 -30.87
C THR A 30 22.80 -68.82 -32.01
N ASN A 31 22.35 -68.07 -32.98
CA ASN A 31 22.06 -68.63 -34.31
C ASN A 31 22.26 -67.52 -35.38
N GLY A 32 23.13 -67.80 -36.34
CA GLY A 32 23.61 -66.98 -37.40
C GLY A 32 22.54 -66.57 -38.43
N HIS A 33 21.72 -65.64 -38.11
CA HIS A 33 21.00 -64.85 -39.11
C HIS A 33 21.62 -63.46 -39.21
N ARG A 34 22.08 -63.06 -40.38
CA ARG A 34 22.52 -61.69 -40.72
C ARG A 34 21.42 -60.71 -40.30
N TYR A 35 21.60 -60.14 -39.15
CA TYR A 35 20.73 -59.01 -38.70
C TYR A 35 20.95 -57.86 -39.66
N VAL A 36 19.97 -57.60 -40.54
CA VAL A 36 19.90 -56.37 -41.28
C VAL A 36 19.47 -55.29 -40.29
N PRO A 37 20.34 -54.29 -40.02
CA PRO A 37 19.95 -53.26 -39.06
C PRO A 37 18.65 -52.62 -39.53
N VAL A 38 17.66 -52.55 -38.62
CA VAL A 38 16.38 -51.87 -38.87
C VAL A 38 16.67 -50.38 -39.00
N SER A 39 16.42 -49.82 -40.17
CA SER A 39 16.62 -48.39 -40.46
C SER A 39 15.31 -47.66 -40.42
N ILE A 40 15.18 -46.66 -39.55
CA ILE A 40 14.00 -45.76 -39.46
C ILE A 40 13.73 -45.14 -40.82
N ALA A 41 14.76 -44.60 -41.49
CA ALA A 41 14.65 -43.98 -42.81
C ALA A 41 14.06 -44.90 -43.92
N LYS A 42 14.33 -46.25 -43.85
CA LYS A 42 13.70 -47.21 -44.79
C LYS A 42 12.23 -47.42 -44.50
N THR A 43 11.83 -47.43 -43.22
CA THR A 43 10.40 -47.58 -42.82
C THR A 43 9.64 -46.32 -43.14
N HIS A 44 10.21 -45.15 -42.82
CA HIS A 44 9.67 -43.86 -43.19
C HIS A 44 9.47 -43.73 -44.69
N LYS A 45 10.47 -44.02 -45.53
CA LYS A 45 10.37 -44.01 -46.99
C LYS A 45 9.29 -44.95 -47.52
N LEU A 46 9.15 -46.13 -46.91
CA LEU A 46 8.09 -47.08 -47.30
C LEU A 46 6.68 -46.51 -46.94
N LEU A 47 6.50 -45.82 -45.84
CA LEU A 47 5.24 -45.22 -45.44
C LEU A 47 4.85 -43.99 -46.30
N CYS A 48 5.86 -43.20 -46.69
CA CYS A 48 5.66 -41.98 -47.48
C CYS A 48 5.45 -42.29 -48.97
N ASP A 49 5.81 -43.51 -49.46
CA ASP A 49 5.74 -43.83 -50.89
C ASP A 49 4.25 -44.02 -51.31
N LYS A 50 3.80 -43.19 -52.26
CA LYS A 50 2.45 -43.20 -52.82
C LYS A 50 2.11 -44.52 -53.48
N HIS A 51 3.09 -45.27 -53.99
CA HIS A 51 2.85 -46.58 -54.63
C HIS A 51 2.76 -47.75 -53.66
N SER A 52 3.09 -47.51 -52.36
CA SER A 52 3.00 -48.52 -51.33
C SER A 52 1.70 -48.44 -50.47
N THR A 53 0.82 -47.49 -50.73
CA THR A 53 -0.43 -47.27 -49.96
C THR A 53 -1.30 -48.53 -49.83
N GLY A 54 -1.35 -49.39 -50.85
CA GLY A 54 -2.05 -50.66 -50.82
C GLY A 54 -1.33 -51.83 -50.12
N LEU A 55 -0.08 -51.64 -49.72
CA LEU A 55 0.75 -52.68 -49.11
C LEU A 55 0.65 -52.67 -47.56
N VAL A 56 -0.53 -52.64 -47.00
CA VAL A 56 -0.83 -52.50 -45.58
C VAL A 56 -0.04 -53.51 -44.74
N GLU A 57 -0.07 -54.83 -45.02
CA GLU A 57 0.70 -55.78 -44.26
C GLU A 57 2.22 -55.52 -44.20
N ARG A 58 2.74 -54.98 -45.30
CA ARG A 58 4.18 -54.63 -45.35
C ARG A 58 4.50 -53.45 -44.43
N HIS A 59 3.61 -52.47 -44.36
CA HIS A 59 3.68 -51.35 -43.43
C HIS A 59 3.65 -51.83 -41.97
N LEU A 60 2.67 -52.66 -41.64
CA LEU A 60 2.52 -53.22 -40.31
C LEU A 60 3.74 -54.02 -39.84
N ARG A 61 4.25 -54.90 -40.73
CA ARG A 61 5.47 -55.69 -40.42
C ARG A 61 6.72 -54.80 -40.30
N ALA A 62 6.80 -53.71 -41.06
CA ALA A 62 7.92 -52.78 -41.00
C ALA A 62 7.88 -52.01 -39.68
N ILE A 63 6.72 -51.43 -39.28
CA ILE A 63 6.51 -50.74 -38.04
C ILE A 63 6.74 -51.66 -36.84
N HIS A 64 6.18 -52.85 -36.81
CA HIS A 64 6.35 -53.82 -35.73
C HIS A 64 7.84 -54.23 -35.54
N ARG A 65 8.59 -54.41 -36.61
CA ARG A 65 10.05 -54.66 -36.54
C ARG A 65 10.81 -53.47 -35.99
N LEU A 66 10.39 -52.25 -36.35
CA LEU A 66 10.98 -51.01 -35.91
C LEU A 66 10.72 -50.81 -34.37
N THR A 67 9.46 -50.96 -33.95
CA THR A 67 9.06 -50.80 -32.55
C THR A 67 9.72 -51.87 -31.66
N LYS A 68 9.89 -53.06 -32.13
CA LYS A 68 10.59 -54.09 -31.38
C LYS A 68 12.09 -53.82 -31.25
N TYR A 69 12.70 -53.19 -32.26
CA TYR A 69 14.12 -52.84 -32.24
C TYR A 69 14.39 -51.64 -31.34
N PHE A 70 13.56 -50.56 -31.41
CA PHE A 70 13.71 -49.32 -30.67
C PHE A 70 12.86 -49.30 -29.38
N ASN A 71 12.72 -50.42 -28.71
CA ASN A 71 11.84 -50.59 -27.55
C ASN A 71 12.29 -49.77 -26.30
N ARG A 72 13.46 -49.10 -26.32
CA ARG A 72 14.01 -48.26 -25.28
C ARG A 72 14.02 -46.75 -25.60
N GLY A 73 13.47 -46.33 -26.75
CA GLY A 73 13.43 -44.92 -27.21
C GLY A 73 14.11 -44.72 -28.55
N PHE A 74 13.96 -43.51 -29.09
CA PHE A 74 14.55 -43.10 -30.36
C PHE A 74 15.74 -42.13 -30.13
N LEU A 75 16.67 -42.11 -31.09
CA LEU A 75 17.72 -41.11 -31.14
C LEU A 75 17.13 -39.75 -31.54
N MET A 76 17.61 -38.65 -31.00
CA MET A 76 17.16 -37.30 -31.34
C MET A 76 17.22 -36.97 -32.82
N LYS A 77 18.23 -37.47 -33.51
CA LYS A 77 18.39 -37.28 -34.99
C LYS A 77 17.28 -37.92 -35.84
N ASP A 78 16.57 -38.92 -35.30
CA ASP A 78 15.54 -39.67 -35.97
C ASP A 78 14.13 -39.17 -35.67
N VAL A 79 13.98 -38.23 -34.76
CA VAL A 79 12.71 -37.72 -34.23
C VAL A 79 11.80 -37.17 -35.35
N GLU A 80 12.34 -36.41 -36.29
CA GLU A 80 11.57 -35.87 -37.42
C GLU A 80 10.90 -36.97 -38.23
N MET A 81 11.61 -38.03 -38.59
CA MET A 81 11.08 -39.19 -39.32
C MET A 81 10.04 -39.95 -38.49
N VAL A 82 10.20 -40.00 -37.17
CA VAL A 82 9.21 -40.62 -36.27
C VAL A 82 7.94 -39.77 -36.21
N SER A 83 8.07 -38.44 -36.16
CA SER A 83 6.93 -37.50 -36.23
C SER A 83 6.11 -37.70 -37.49
N ASP A 84 6.76 -37.74 -38.67
CA ASP A 84 6.09 -38.01 -39.93
C ASP A 84 5.37 -39.37 -39.95
N MET A 85 5.98 -40.41 -39.36
CA MET A 85 5.34 -41.72 -39.24
C MET A 85 4.10 -41.68 -38.31
N LEU A 86 4.11 -40.90 -37.22
CA LEU A 86 2.95 -40.73 -36.38
C LEU A 86 1.81 -40.06 -37.15
N VAL A 87 2.10 -38.97 -37.88
CA VAL A 87 1.11 -38.25 -38.69
C VAL A 87 0.50 -39.20 -39.75
N ILE A 88 1.33 -39.89 -40.51
CA ILE A 88 0.86 -40.83 -41.57
C ILE A 88 0.01 -41.96 -40.98
N CYS A 89 0.37 -42.51 -39.81
CA CYS A 89 -0.40 -43.56 -39.17
C CYS A 89 -1.72 -43.02 -38.61
N SER A 90 -1.75 -41.83 -38.08
CA SER A 90 -2.94 -41.17 -37.55
C SER A 90 -3.94 -40.83 -38.65
N GLU A 91 -3.49 -40.36 -39.82
CA GLU A 91 -4.30 -40.14 -40.99
C GLU A 91 -4.91 -41.45 -41.56
N ARG A 92 -4.11 -42.52 -41.61
CA ARG A 92 -4.55 -43.82 -42.16
C ARG A 92 -5.53 -44.55 -41.28
N ILE A 93 -5.52 -44.35 -39.97
CA ILE A 93 -6.44 -44.99 -39.06
C ILE A 93 -7.90 -44.59 -39.34
N SER A 94 -8.11 -43.35 -39.85
CA SER A 94 -9.43 -42.90 -40.27
C SER A 94 -9.98 -43.65 -41.47
N VAL A 95 -9.08 -44.28 -42.26
CA VAL A 95 -9.42 -45.05 -43.45
C VAL A 95 -9.44 -46.57 -43.15
N ASP A 96 -8.50 -47.07 -42.34
CA ASP A 96 -8.30 -48.46 -42.00
C ASP A 96 -7.88 -48.64 -40.55
N GLN A 97 -8.77 -49.19 -39.72
CA GLN A 97 -8.52 -49.41 -38.27
C GLN A 97 -7.35 -50.37 -37.96
N ILE A 98 -6.84 -51.07 -38.97
CA ILE A 98 -5.69 -51.99 -38.78
C ILE A 98 -4.44 -51.23 -38.32
N TYR A 99 -4.34 -49.91 -38.62
CA TYR A 99 -3.22 -49.05 -38.17
C TYR A 99 -3.28 -48.68 -36.69
N GLU A 100 -4.35 -48.96 -35.97
CA GLU A 100 -4.51 -48.66 -34.56
C GLU A 100 -3.39 -49.25 -33.70
N LYS A 101 -3.16 -50.55 -33.80
CA LYS A 101 -2.20 -51.29 -33.01
C LYS A 101 -0.73 -50.80 -33.27
N PRO A 102 -0.29 -50.63 -34.53
CA PRO A 102 1.02 -50.04 -34.82
C PRO A 102 1.19 -48.62 -34.34
N LEU A 103 0.16 -47.80 -34.40
CA LEU A 103 0.20 -46.44 -33.86
C LEU A 103 0.37 -46.44 -32.33
N CYS A 104 -0.37 -47.30 -31.62
CA CYS A 104 -0.17 -47.49 -30.21
C CYS A 104 1.26 -47.94 -29.84
N GLU A 105 1.86 -48.85 -30.64
CA GLU A 105 3.25 -49.31 -30.44
C GLU A 105 4.24 -48.17 -30.65
N LEU A 106 4.04 -47.31 -31.67
CA LEU A 106 4.89 -46.11 -31.89
C LEU A 106 4.77 -45.10 -30.76
N ILE A 107 3.55 -44.78 -30.32
CA ILE A 107 3.26 -43.85 -29.20
C ILE A 107 3.93 -44.32 -27.92
N LYS A 108 3.88 -45.61 -27.59
CA LYS A 108 4.55 -46.17 -26.39
C LYS A 108 6.03 -45.90 -26.37
N ILE A 109 6.71 -45.93 -27.52
CA ILE A 109 8.14 -45.67 -27.64
C ILE A 109 8.41 -44.18 -27.49
N CYS A 110 7.55 -43.32 -28.02
CA CYS A 110 7.64 -41.87 -27.84
C CYS A 110 7.48 -41.43 -26.36
N GLY A 111 6.90 -42.29 -25.51
CA GLY A 111 6.83 -42.06 -24.05
C GLY A 111 8.13 -42.35 -23.31
N PHE A 112 9.20 -42.75 -23.98
CA PHE A 112 10.52 -42.90 -23.35
C PHE A 112 11.35 -41.63 -23.52
N PRO A 113 12.33 -41.36 -22.60
CA PRO A 113 13.25 -40.24 -22.74
C PRO A 113 14.05 -40.30 -24.02
N PHE A 114 14.34 -39.16 -24.61
CA PHE A 114 15.11 -39.06 -25.86
C PHE A 114 16.58 -39.46 -25.65
N ILE A 115 17.14 -40.10 -26.64
CA ILE A 115 18.52 -40.59 -26.60
C ILE A 115 19.39 -39.71 -27.50
N LYS A 116 20.53 -39.23 -27.00
CA LYS A 116 21.47 -38.35 -27.69
C LYS A 116 22.83 -39.00 -27.94
N GLU A 117 23.44 -38.72 -29.10
CA GLU A 117 24.79 -39.13 -29.40
C GLU A 117 25.84 -38.18 -28.80
N LYS A 118 25.51 -36.89 -28.82
CA LYS A 118 26.34 -35.80 -28.31
C LYS A 118 25.54 -34.84 -27.45
N SER A 119 26.18 -34.15 -26.52
CA SER A 119 25.51 -33.13 -25.70
C SER A 119 24.95 -31.94 -26.53
N SER A 120 25.52 -31.67 -27.73
CA SER A 120 25.00 -30.62 -28.60
C SER A 120 23.67 -30.99 -29.30
N ASP A 121 23.32 -32.28 -29.29
CA ASP A 121 22.11 -32.76 -29.96
C ASP A 121 20.84 -32.17 -29.36
N GLU A 122 20.86 -31.87 -28.04
CA GLU A 122 19.78 -31.21 -27.33
C GLU A 122 19.42 -29.83 -27.90
N SER A 123 20.42 -29.05 -28.34
CA SER A 123 20.17 -27.74 -28.97
C SER A 123 19.88 -27.83 -30.46
N VAL A 124 20.46 -28.83 -31.15
CA VAL A 124 20.28 -28.99 -32.58
C VAL A 124 18.89 -29.52 -32.96
N TYR A 125 18.40 -30.47 -32.19
CA TYR A 125 17.11 -31.13 -32.47
C TYR A 125 15.95 -30.65 -31.60
N ALA A 126 16.13 -29.60 -30.83
CA ALA A 126 15.06 -29.05 -29.92
C ALA A 126 13.76 -28.75 -30.70
N GLU A 127 13.86 -28.06 -31.82
CA GLU A 127 12.74 -27.68 -32.67
C GLU A 127 12.02 -28.93 -33.25
N SER A 128 12.80 -29.90 -33.74
CA SER A 128 12.21 -31.16 -34.28
C SER A 128 11.49 -31.96 -33.21
N ILE A 129 11.99 -31.93 -31.93
CA ILE A 129 11.32 -32.60 -30.80
C ILE A 129 10.06 -31.85 -30.42
N VAL A 130 10.07 -30.51 -30.37
CA VAL A 130 8.89 -29.70 -30.12
C VAL A 130 7.80 -29.99 -31.13
N ASN A 131 8.15 -30.01 -32.42
CA ASN A 131 7.22 -30.34 -33.50
C ASN A 131 6.64 -31.76 -33.31
N MET A 132 7.46 -32.75 -32.97
CA MET A 132 6.99 -34.10 -32.67
C MET A 132 6.03 -34.14 -31.47
N LEU A 133 6.32 -33.40 -30.40
CA LEU A 133 5.44 -33.31 -29.24
C LEU A 133 4.10 -32.66 -29.59
N THR A 134 4.11 -31.63 -30.45
CA THR A 134 2.89 -31.01 -30.99
C THR A 134 2.06 -32.00 -31.79
N GLU A 135 2.68 -32.74 -32.71
CA GLU A 135 2.02 -33.77 -33.48
C GLU A 135 1.53 -34.93 -32.59
N LEU A 136 2.27 -35.29 -31.59
CA LEU A 136 1.85 -36.29 -30.60
C LEU A 136 0.56 -35.83 -29.89
N GLY A 137 0.45 -34.53 -29.53
CA GLY A 137 -0.78 -33.94 -29.00
C GLY A 137 -1.97 -34.04 -29.98
N ASN A 138 -1.73 -33.78 -31.27
CA ASN A 138 -2.72 -33.86 -32.32
C ASN A 138 -3.30 -35.28 -32.50
N VAL A 139 -2.54 -36.32 -32.16
CA VAL A 139 -3.02 -37.73 -32.19
C VAL A 139 -4.22 -37.94 -31.27
N LEU A 140 -4.43 -37.12 -30.20
CA LEU A 140 -5.59 -37.21 -29.33
C LEU A 140 -6.91 -36.98 -30.09
N ARG A 141 -6.88 -36.28 -31.21
CA ARG A 141 -8.05 -36.04 -32.09
C ARG A 141 -8.50 -37.29 -32.87
N VAL A 142 -7.65 -38.33 -32.91
CA VAL A 142 -8.00 -39.59 -33.57
C VAL A 142 -9.15 -40.28 -32.79
N PRO A 143 -10.27 -40.74 -33.47
CA PRO A 143 -11.42 -41.35 -32.82
C PRO A 143 -11.16 -42.82 -32.44
N SER A 144 -10.13 -43.10 -31.64
CA SER A 144 -9.80 -44.44 -31.12
C SER A 144 -9.44 -44.37 -29.65
N SER A 145 -10.25 -44.96 -28.78
CA SER A 145 -9.99 -44.97 -27.34
C SER A 145 -8.64 -45.62 -26.96
N PRO A 146 -8.24 -46.78 -27.54
CA PRO A 146 -6.95 -47.39 -27.24
C PRO A 146 -5.75 -46.48 -27.57
N VAL A 147 -5.83 -45.72 -28.67
CA VAL A 147 -4.80 -44.76 -29.08
C VAL A 147 -4.73 -43.62 -28.06
N ARG A 148 -5.88 -43.07 -27.70
CA ARG A 148 -5.97 -41.96 -26.74
C ARG A 148 -5.41 -42.35 -25.36
N PHE A 149 -5.82 -43.48 -24.81
CA PHE A 149 -5.29 -43.97 -23.51
C PHE A 149 -3.77 -44.22 -23.57
N THR A 150 -3.30 -44.85 -24.67
CA THR A 150 -1.88 -45.10 -24.86
C THR A 150 -1.08 -43.80 -24.95
N LEU A 151 -1.63 -42.77 -25.60
CA LEU A 151 -1.05 -41.45 -25.71
C LEU A 151 -0.92 -40.78 -24.33
N LEU A 152 -2.02 -40.75 -23.58
CA LEU A 152 -2.06 -40.12 -22.24
C LEU A 152 -1.08 -40.79 -21.24
N ASP A 153 -1.01 -42.15 -21.25
CA ASP A 153 -0.02 -42.91 -20.45
C ASP A 153 1.41 -42.55 -20.88
N SER A 154 1.66 -42.39 -22.19
CA SER A 154 2.98 -42.06 -22.70
C SER A 154 3.39 -40.63 -22.36
N LEU A 155 2.47 -39.66 -22.41
CA LEU A 155 2.69 -38.28 -22.01
C LEU A 155 2.95 -38.17 -20.49
N THR A 156 2.16 -38.87 -19.68
CA THR A 156 2.38 -38.93 -18.23
C THR A 156 3.74 -39.53 -17.91
N ARG A 157 4.12 -40.60 -18.61
CA ARG A 157 5.42 -41.26 -18.41
C ARG A 157 6.58 -40.33 -18.77
N LEU A 158 6.46 -39.64 -19.89
CA LEU A 158 7.50 -38.72 -20.39
C LEU A 158 7.72 -37.54 -19.43
N TYR A 159 6.67 -37.00 -18.84
CA TYR A 159 6.73 -35.85 -17.93
C TYR A 159 7.13 -36.22 -16.50
N CYS A 160 6.68 -37.37 -15.98
CA CYS A 160 6.82 -37.72 -14.56
C CYS A 160 7.98 -38.67 -14.24
N LYS A 161 8.31 -39.63 -15.15
CA LYS A 161 9.29 -40.67 -14.83
C LYS A 161 10.71 -40.21 -15.09
N GLN A 162 11.53 -40.22 -14.02
CA GLN A 162 12.96 -40.04 -14.18
C GLN A 162 13.59 -41.21 -14.93
N PRO A 163 14.54 -40.95 -15.87
CA PRO A 163 15.30 -42.01 -16.52
C PRO A 163 16.04 -42.85 -15.49
N GLN A 164 15.78 -44.17 -15.46
CA GLN A 164 16.46 -45.06 -14.55
C GLN A 164 17.92 -45.27 -14.88
N GLN A 165 18.30 -45.06 -16.14
CA GLN A 165 19.66 -45.24 -16.62
C GLN A 165 20.12 -43.94 -17.32
N ARG A 166 21.33 -43.49 -17.05
CA ARG A 166 21.94 -42.31 -17.71
C ARG A 166 22.47 -42.65 -19.09
N MET A 167 22.69 -43.91 -19.40
CA MET A 167 23.23 -44.43 -20.66
C MET A 167 22.39 -45.66 -21.08
N ILE A 168 22.02 -45.71 -22.34
CA ILE A 168 21.37 -46.83 -23.04
C ILE A 168 22.18 -47.15 -24.29
N ASP A 169 22.67 -48.38 -24.38
CA ASP A 169 23.46 -48.87 -25.53
C ASP A 169 24.59 -47.90 -25.97
N ASP A 170 25.35 -47.37 -24.99
CA ASP A 170 26.46 -46.42 -25.15
C ASP A 170 26.06 -44.97 -25.50
N PHE A 171 24.79 -44.65 -25.56
CA PHE A 171 24.24 -43.31 -25.77
C PHE A 171 23.73 -42.68 -24.51
N GLN A 172 23.81 -41.35 -24.41
CA GLN A 172 23.32 -40.60 -23.27
C GLN A 172 21.79 -40.39 -23.37
N VAL A 173 21.13 -40.44 -22.22
CA VAL A 173 19.68 -40.16 -22.10
C VAL A 173 19.50 -38.71 -21.69
N SER A 174 18.51 -38.04 -22.31
CA SER A 174 18.13 -36.66 -21.97
C SER A 174 17.61 -36.54 -20.53
N SER A 175 17.87 -35.39 -19.90
CA SER A 175 17.38 -35.11 -18.55
C SER A 175 15.86 -34.85 -18.54
N LEU A 176 15.22 -35.13 -17.41
CA LEU A 176 13.79 -34.84 -17.24
C LEU A 176 13.48 -33.33 -17.33
N SER A 177 14.40 -32.48 -16.82
CA SER A 177 14.26 -31.02 -16.93
C SER A 177 14.22 -30.54 -18.38
N TYR A 178 15.11 -31.05 -19.21
CA TYR A 178 15.13 -30.73 -20.63
C TYR A 178 13.83 -31.18 -21.35
N ILE A 179 13.34 -32.36 -21.03
CA ILE A 179 12.09 -32.87 -21.61
C ILE A 179 10.90 -31.96 -21.21
N ARG A 180 10.85 -31.56 -19.94
CA ARG A 180 9.81 -30.66 -19.44
C ARG A 180 9.87 -29.31 -20.13
N GLU A 181 11.05 -28.71 -20.29
CA GLU A 181 11.20 -27.45 -21.03
C GLU A 181 10.68 -27.54 -22.46
N LEU A 182 10.89 -28.67 -23.16
CA LEU A 182 10.39 -28.87 -24.51
C LEU A 182 8.86 -29.06 -24.54
N ILE A 183 8.31 -29.77 -23.56
CA ILE A 183 6.84 -29.93 -23.40
C ILE A 183 6.21 -28.57 -23.13
N ASP A 184 6.82 -27.75 -22.26
CA ASP A 184 6.33 -26.41 -21.91
C ASP A 184 6.26 -25.45 -23.12
N VAL A 185 7.12 -25.65 -24.11
CA VAL A 185 7.14 -24.84 -25.34
C VAL A 185 6.29 -25.45 -26.48
N SER A 186 5.91 -26.72 -26.39
CA SER A 186 5.27 -27.46 -27.51
C SER A 186 3.79 -27.12 -27.72
N GLY A 187 3.14 -26.40 -26.78
CA GLY A 187 1.70 -26.09 -26.87
C GLY A 187 0.80 -27.32 -26.70
N ILE A 188 1.33 -28.44 -26.21
CA ILE A 188 0.56 -29.68 -26.03
C ILE A 188 -0.51 -29.53 -24.95
N ALA A 189 -0.25 -28.71 -23.92
CA ALA A 189 -1.22 -28.39 -22.88
C ALA A 189 -2.48 -27.72 -23.43
N ARG A 190 -2.31 -26.79 -24.37
CA ARG A 190 -3.40 -26.17 -25.12
C ARG A 190 -4.21 -27.20 -25.90
N THR A 191 -3.54 -28.07 -26.68
CA THR A 191 -4.21 -29.11 -27.48
C THR A 191 -4.99 -30.08 -26.62
N LEU A 192 -4.45 -30.49 -25.47
CA LEU A 192 -5.15 -31.35 -24.49
C LEU A 192 -6.41 -30.65 -23.93
N THR A 193 -6.31 -29.35 -23.63
CA THR A 193 -7.45 -28.56 -23.16
C THR A 193 -8.54 -28.44 -24.21
N GLU A 194 -8.18 -28.13 -25.47
CA GLU A 194 -9.14 -28.10 -26.59
C GLU A 194 -9.83 -29.45 -26.82
N CYS A 195 -9.15 -30.55 -26.57
CA CYS A 195 -9.73 -31.88 -26.66
C CYS A 195 -10.74 -32.23 -25.56
N LEU A 196 -10.64 -31.59 -24.38
CA LEU A 196 -11.62 -31.76 -23.30
C LEU A 196 -13.03 -31.34 -23.71
N GLU A 197 -13.17 -30.35 -24.60
CA GLU A 197 -14.48 -29.88 -25.11
C GLU A 197 -15.16 -30.92 -26.02
N ILE A 198 -14.36 -31.72 -26.69
CA ILE A 198 -14.85 -32.64 -27.75
C ILE A 198 -15.09 -34.05 -27.21
N ILE A 199 -14.49 -34.42 -26.10
CA ILE A 199 -14.50 -35.79 -25.58
C ILE A 199 -15.54 -35.93 -24.47
N ASP A 200 -16.57 -36.78 -24.76
CA ASP A 200 -17.67 -37.08 -23.82
C ASP A 200 -17.37 -38.25 -22.89
N ASP A 201 -16.41 -39.09 -23.22
CA ASP A 201 -16.03 -40.27 -22.42
C ASP A 201 -15.40 -39.88 -21.08
N LEU A 202 -16.08 -40.18 -19.98
CA LEU A 202 -15.66 -39.80 -18.63
C LEU A 202 -14.26 -40.34 -18.26
N GLU A 203 -13.98 -41.63 -18.59
CA GLU A 203 -12.66 -42.22 -18.25
C GLU A 203 -11.53 -41.51 -19.01
N LEU A 204 -11.74 -41.17 -20.27
CA LEU A 204 -10.78 -40.38 -21.04
C LEU A 204 -10.61 -38.94 -20.50
N ARG A 205 -11.73 -38.32 -20.14
CA ARG A 205 -11.67 -36.95 -19.52
C ARG A 205 -10.84 -36.97 -18.23
N ILE A 206 -11.04 -37.96 -17.38
CA ILE A 206 -10.25 -38.10 -16.13
C ILE A 206 -8.78 -38.28 -16.44
N GLU A 207 -8.40 -39.06 -17.46
CA GLU A 207 -7.00 -39.26 -17.83
C GLU A 207 -6.38 -37.99 -18.46
N ILE A 208 -7.13 -37.24 -19.27
CA ILE A 208 -6.66 -35.95 -19.80
C ILE A 208 -6.43 -34.95 -18.65
N ILE A 209 -7.39 -34.83 -17.76
CA ILE A 209 -7.28 -33.95 -16.58
C ILE A 209 -6.10 -34.36 -15.71
N ARG A 210 -5.80 -35.66 -15.57
CA ARG A 210 -4.61 -36.12 -14.87
C ARG A 210 -3.31 -35.66 -15.52
N VAL A 211 -3.21 -35.69 -16.84
CA VAL A 211 -2.05 -35.18 -17.57
C VAL A 211 -1.93 -33.67 -17.42
N LEU A 212 -3.05 -32.95 -17.57
CA LEU A 212 -3.10 -31.50 -17.38
C LEU A 212 -2.73 -31.09 -15.95
N GLN A 213 -3.11 -31.88 -14.93
CA GLN A 213 -2.68 -31.64 -13.54
C GLN A 213 -1.16 -31.67 -13.39
N HIS A 214 -0.49 -32.61 -14.06
CA HIS A 214 0.97 -32.61 -14.05
C HIS A 214 1.57 -31.42 -14.81
N TYR A 215 0.98 -31.04 -15.95
CA TYR A 215 1.49 -29.95 -16.78
C TYR A 215 1.23 -28.56 -16.18
N SER A 216 0.17 -28.41 -15.41
CA SER A 216 -0.18 -27.15 -14.72
C SER A 216 0.84 -26.73 -13.65
N SER A 217 1.85 -27.54 -13.35
CA SER A 217 2.98 -27.14 -12.50
C SER A 217 3.95 -26.14 -13.17
N SER A 218 3.82 -25.94 -14.49
CA SER A 218 4.62 -24.98 -15.26
C SER A 218 3.80 -23.75 -15.65
N ALA A 219 4.37 -22.55 -15.48
CA ALA A 219 3.71 -21.28 -15.82
C ALA A 219 3.38 -21.19 -17.33
N LEU A 220 4.30 -21.65 -18.21
CA LEU A 220 4.07 -21.62 -19.66
C LEU A 220 2.87 -22.51 -20.06
N ASN A 221 2.80 -23.72 -19.49
CA ASN A 221 1.66 -24.60 -19.73
C ASN A 221 0.36 -23.99 -19.17
N CYS A 222 0.39 -23.30 -18.03
CA CYS A 222 -0.78 -22.61 -17.49
C CYS A 222 -1.27 -21.51 -18.43
N ASP A 223 -0.39 -20.72 -19.02
CA ASP A 223 -0.74 -19.69 -19.99
C ASP A 223 -1.34 -20.31 -21.27
N ASP A 224 -0.78 -21.41 -21.74
CA ASP A 224 -1.32 -22.17 -22.86
C ASP A 224 -2.72 -22.74 -22.57
N MET A 225 -2.91 -23.33 -21.40
CA MET A 225 -4.19 -23.84 -20.93
C MET A 225 -5.24 -22.72 -20.82
N LEU A 226 -4.87 -21.57 -20.23
CA LEU A 226 -5.74 -20.40 -20.10
C LEU A 226 -6.10 -19.81 -21.48
N SER A 227 -5.17 -19.82 -22.44
CA SER A 227 -5.46 -19.38 -23.80
C SER A 227 -6.54 -20.22 -24.50
N ALA A 228 -6.69 -21.49 -24.08
CA ALA A 228 -7.72 -22.43 -24.55
C ALA A 228 -8.98 -22.46 -23.66
N GLY A 229 -9.11 -21.55 -22.68
CA GLY A 229 -10.29 -21.49 -21.82
C GLY A 229 -10.37 -22.58 -20.75
N ALA A 230 -9.20 -23.12 -20.30
CA ALA A 230 -9.13 -24.26 -19.41
C ALA A 230 -9.89 -24.06 -18.09
N ALA A 231 -9.84 -22.86 -17.48
CA ALA A 231 -10.50 -22.63 -16.20
C ALA A 231 -12.02 -22.80 -16.31
N GLY A 232 -12.63 -22.23 -17.34
CA GLY A 232 -14.06 -22.35 -17.59
C GLY A 232 -14.49 -23.78 -17.92
N LEU A 233 -13.74 -24.45 -18.81
CA LEU A 233 -14.02 -25.85 -19.22
C LEU A 233 -13.92 -26.84 -18.06
N ILE A 234 -12.89 -26.70 -17.23
CA ILE A 234 -12.68 -27.57 -16.07
C ILE A 234 -13.71 -27.28 -14.98
N CYS A 235 -14.04 -26.00 -14.73
CA CYS A 235 -15.02 -25.63 -13.74
C CYS A 235 -16.44 -26.08 -14.10
N SER A 236 -16.86 -25.92 -15.34
CA SER A 236 -18.18 -26.38 -15.80
C SER A 236 -18.36 -27.91 -15.65
N GLY A 237 -17.26 -28.67 -15.78
CA GLY A 237 -17.23 -30.12 -15.59
C GLY A 237 -17.21 -30.62 -14.14
N LEU A 238 -17.14 -29.74 -13.13
CA LEU A 238 -17.10 -30.12 -11.71
C LEU A 238 -18.31 -30.94 -11.24
N ASN A 239 -19.45 -30.78 -11.91
CA ASN A 239 -20.71 -31.50 -11.60
C ASN A 239 -20.91 -32.77 -12.41
N ASP A 240 -19.98 -33.18 -13.27
CA ASP A 240 -20.09 -34.42 -14.00
C ASP A 240 -20.14 -35.63 -13.04
N GLU A 241 -21.03 -36.56 -13.29
CA GLU A 241 -21.22 -37.73 -12.45
C GLU A 241 -20.00 -38.64 -12.50
N ASP A 242 -19.09 -38.50 -11.54
CA ASP A 242 -17.95 -39.38 -11.33
C ASP A 242 -18.14 -40.20 -10.05
N PRO A 243 -18.47 -41.53 -10.14
CA PRO A 243 -18.59 -42.37 -8.97
C PRO A 243 -17.29 -42.52 -8.15
N THR A 244 -16.14 -42.23 -8.75
CA THR A 244 -14.84 -42.34 -8.09
C THR A 244 -14.45 -41.05 -7.32
N GLY A 245 -15.08 -39.91 -7.61
CA GLY A 245 -14.77 -38.61 -7.04
C GLY A 245 -13.40 -38.07 -7.42
N ARG A 246 -12.70 -38.71 -8.37
CA ARG A 246 -11.35 -38.26 -8.79
C ARG A 246 -11.37 -37.02 -9.62
N LEU A 247 -12.39 -36.89 -10.48
CA LEU A 247 -12.51 -35.76 -11.40
C LEU A 247 -12.46 -34.43 -10.68
N ILE A 248 -13.26 -34.25 -9.65
CA ILE A 248 -13.36 -32.99 -8.92
C ILE A 248 -12.06 -32.63 -8.19
N PHE A 249 -11.37 -33.62 -7.57
CA PHE A 249 -10.09 -33.37 -6.90
C PHE A 249 -9.01 -32.93 -7.88
N LEU A 250 -8.88 -33.63 -9.03
CA LEU A 250 -7.92 -33.26 -10.06
C LEU A 250 -8.23 -31.90 -10.66
N SER A 251 -9.53 -31.63 -10.93
CA SER A 251 -9.99 -30.36 -11.49
C SER A 251 -9.70 -29.17 -10.56
N VAL A 252 -9.95 -29.32 -9.27
CA VAL A 252 -9.67 -28.29 -8.27
C VAL A 252 -8.16 -28.06 -8.14
N GLU A 253 -7.35 -29.12 -8.18
CA GLU A 253 -5.89 -28.98 -8.16
C GLU A 253 -5.34 -28.22 -9.39
N ILE A 254 -5.89 -28.49 -10.57
CA ILE A 254 -5.53 -27.71 -11.77
C ILE A 254 -5.94 -26.24 -11.61
N LEU A 255 -7.15 -25.97 -11.15
CA LEU A 255 -7.62 -24.59 -10.92
C LEU A 255 -6.70 -23.84 -9.94
N TRP A 256 -6.23 -24.51 -8.87
CA TRP A 256 -5.24 -23.95 -7.97
C TRP A 256 -3.91 -23.64 -8.67
N ASN A 257 -3.40 -24.58 -9.47
CA ASN A 257 -2.17 -24.37 -10.22
C ASN A 257 -2.30 -23.22 -11.22
N LEU A 258 -3.46 -23.10 -11.90
CA LEU A 258 -3.75 -21.98 -12.78
C LEU A 258 -3.79 -20.65 -12.05
N LEU A 259 -4.23 -20.61 -10.79
CA LEU A 259 -4.21 -19.42 -9.95
C LEU A 259 -2.81 -19.06 -9.44
N GLU A 260 -1.99 -20.06 -9.15
CA GLU A 260 -0.65 -19.87 -8.62
C GLU A 260 0.33 -19.46 -9.70
N HIS A 261 0.27 -20.10 -10.86
CA HIS A 261 1.22 -19.94 -11.95
C HIS A 261 0.73 -19.11 -13.11
N GLY A 262 -0.59 -18.97 -13.32
CA GLY A 262 -1.21 -18.19 -14.39
C GLY A 262 -1.67 -16.80 -13.95
N THR A 263 -2.37 -16.10 -14.85
CA THR A 263 -2.94 -14.78 -14.62
C THR A 263 -4.29 -14.88 -13.92
N LYS A 264 -4.40 -14.45 -12.66
CA LYS A 264 -5.60 -14.53 -11.83
C LYS A 264 -6.84 -13.88 -12.46
N GLN A 265 -6.65 -12.74 -13.13
CA GLN A 265 -7.73 -12.04 -13.81
C GLN A 265 -8.35 -12.91 -14.92
N ILE A 266 -7.52 -13.55 -15.76
CA ILE A 266 -8.00 -14.41 -16.84
C ILE A 266 -8.75 -15.63 -16.29
N VAL A 267 -8.25 -16.20 -15.18
CA VAL A 267 -8.94 -17.31 -14.49
C VAL A 267 -10.31 -16.86 -14.01
N ALA A 268 -10.39 -15.72 -13.33
CA ALA A 268 -11.65 -15.18 -12.82
C ALA A 268 -12.63 -14.88 -13.96
N ASP A 269 -12.17 -14.25 -15.05
CA ASP A 269 -12.98 -13.92 -16.22
C ASP A 269 -13.55 -15.19 -16.88
N GLN A 270 -12.78 -16.28 -16.97
CA GLN A 270 -13.26 -17.57 -17.50
C GLN A 270 -14.24 -18.27 -16.57
N LEU A 271 -14.14 -18.07 -15.26
CA LEU A 271 -15.08 -18.60 -14.27
C LEU A 271 -16.35 -17.76 -14.17
N ASN A 272 -16.36 -16.53 -14.69
CA ASN A 272 -17.48 -15.60 -14.64
C ASN A 272 -18.59 -15.96 -15.65
N CYS A 273 -19.20 -17.12 -15.49
CA CYS A 273 -20.37 -17.53 -16.27
C CYS A 273 -21.37 -18.31 -15.42
N ASN A 274 -22.65 -18.36 -15.87
CA ASN A 274 -23.70 -19.03 -15.12
C ASN A 274 -23.42 -20.53 -14.89
N GLU A 275 -22.79 -21.20 -15.84
CA GLU A 275 -22.46 -22.62 -15.78
C GLU A 275 -21.40 -22.88 -14.72
N CYS A 276 -20.30 -22.11 -14.69
CA CYS A 276 -19.24 -22.23 -13.70
C CYS A 276 -19.73 -21.88 -12.30
N ILE A 277 -20.45 -20.77 -12.14
CA ILE A 277 -21.00 -20.37 -10.83
C ILE A 277 -22.00 -21.40 -10.32
N SER A 278 -22.82 -21.98 -11.19
CA SER A 278 -23.74 -23.06 -10.80
C SER A 278 -22.98 -24.35 -10.47
N ALA A 279 -21.90 -24.64 -11.17
CA ALA A 279 -21.05 -25.79 -10.88
C ALA A 279 -20.37 -25.65 -9.52
N LEU A 280 -19.77 -24.52 -9.25
CA LEU A 280 -19.17 -24.20 -7.94
C LEU A 280 -20.21 -24.29 -6.82
N LYS A 281 -21.40 -23.70 -7.03
CA LYS A 281 -22.51 -23.75 -6.07
C LYS A 281 -22.90 -25.20 -5.74
N ASN A 282 -23.17 -26.02 -6.75
CA ASN A 282 -23.68 -27.39 -6.56
C ASN A 282 -22.62 -28.26 -5.87
N SER A 283 -21.38 -28.18 -6.33
CA SER A 283 -20.26 -28.90 -5.71
C SER A 283 -20.03 -28.45 -4.26
N PHE A 284 -20.05 -27.15 -4.00
CA PHE A 284 -19.90 -26.62 -2.66
C PHE A 284 -21.03 -27.11 -1.74
N VAL A 285 -22.29 -27.03 -2.15
CA VAL A 285 -23.44 -27.51 -1.37
C VAL A 285 -23.35 -29.02 -1.12
N MET A 286 -22.91 -29.81 -2.10
CA MET A 286 -22.70 -31.24 -1.95
C MET A 286 -21.69 -31.54 -0.87
N TYR A 287 -20.52 -30.92 -0.90
CA TYR A 287 -19.47 -31.11 0.13
C TYR A 287 -19.81 -30.49 1.48
N MET A 288 -20.64 -29.46 1.54
CA MET A 288 -21.19 -28.92 2.78
C MET A 288 -22.12 -29.92 3.47
N THR A 289 -22.94 -30.63 2.70
CA THR A 289 -23.98 -31.51 3.25
C THR A 289 -23.56 -32.97 3.40
N GLN A 290 -22.62 -33.43 2.56
CA GLN A 290 -22.25 -34.86 2.46
C GLN A 290 -20.75 -35.13 2.66
N GLY A 291 -19.91 -34.07 2.72
CA GLY A 291 -18.46 -34.22 2.87
C GLY A 291 -18.05 -34.49 4.34
N TYR A 292 -17.65 -35.71 4.63
CA TYR A 292 -17.30 -36.14 6.01
C TYR A 292 -15.81 -36.34 6.21
N SER A 293 -15.05 -36.64 5.14
CA SER A 293 -13.61 -36.87 5.25
C SER A 293 -12.85 -35.53 5.38
N HIS A 294 -11.59 -35.61 5.84
CA HIS A 294 -10.68 -34.47 5.87
C HIS A 294 -10.49 -33.86 4.47
N ALA A 295 -10.27 -34.73 3.47
CA ALA A 295 -10.11 -34.32 2.07
C ALA A 295 -11.36 -33.63 1.51
N ASP A 296 -12.55 -34.10 1.82
CA ASP A 296 -13.80 -33.47 1.40
C ASP A 296 -13.99 -32.07 1.98
N ARG A 297 -13.62 -31.90 3.26
CA ARG A 297 -13.69 -30.59 3.92
C ARG A 297 -12.67 -29.59 3.36
N GLN A 298 -11.47 -30.07 3.06
CA GLN A 298 -10.45 -29.26 2.40
C GLN A 298 -10.95 -28.82 1.01
N LEU A 299 -11.43 -29.75 0.21
CA LEU A 299 -11.99 -29.48 -1.11
C LEU A 299 -13.16 -28.48 -1.06
N ARG A 300 -14.05 -28.61 -0.06
CA ARG A 300 -15.12 -27.65 0.17
C ARG A 300 -14.56 -26.22 0.40
N ASN A 301 -13.50 -26.11 1.20
CA ASN A 301 -12.85 -24.82 1.48
C ASN A 301 -12.18 -24.27 0.22
N ASP A 302 -11.56 -25.11 -0.60
CA ASP A 302 -10.94 -24.74 -1.85
C ASP A 302 -11.97 -24.22 -2.86
N LEU A 303 -13.13 -24.89 -2.99
CA LEU A 303 -14.25 -24.42 -3.82
C LEU A 303 -14.78 -23.05 -3.38
N LEU A 304 -14.84 -22.79 -2.08
CA LEU A 304 -15.21 -21.49 -1.56
C LEU A 304 -14.16 -20.42 -1.88
N ALA A 305 -12.87 -20.77 -1.84
CA ALA A 305 -11.80 -19.86 -2.19
C ALA A 305 -11.86 -19.43 -3.67
N PHE A 306 -12.20 -20.35 -4.60
CA PHE A 306 -12.46 -19.99 -6.00
C PHE A 306 -13.67 -19.08 -6.16
N THR A 307 -14.73 -19.35 -5.42
CA THR A 307 -15.91 -18.50 -5.40
C THR A 307 -15.55 -17.07 -4.98
N LEU A 308 -14.73 -16.93 -3.93
CA LEU A 308 -14.25 -15.64 -3.45
C LEU A 308 -13.37 -14.92 -4.47
N LEU A 309 -12.51 -15.66 -5.17
CA LEU A 309 -11.69 -15.10 -6.22
C LEU A 309 -12.55 -14.48 -7.32
N VAL A 310 -13.53 -15.23 -7.82
CA VAL A 310 -14.44 -14.72 -8.86
C VAL A 310 -15.18 -13.49 -8.37
N ALA A 311 -15.68 -13.52 -7.14
CA ALA A 311 -16.40 -12.37 -6.56
C ALA A 311 -15.50 -11.14 -6.36
N ASP A 312 -14.21 -11.33 -6.11
CA ASP A 312 -13.26 -10.21 -5.91
C ASP A 312 -12.84 -9.55 -7.24
N TYR A 313 -12.66 -10.34 -8.29
CA TYR A 313 -12.21 -9.85 -9.59
C TYR A 313 -13.36 -9.47 -10.54
N CYS A 314 -14.54 -10.10 -10.40
CA CYS A 314 -15.69 -9.93 -11.30
C CYS A 314 -16.90 -9.43 -10.50
N GLN A 315 -17.14 -8.13 -10.51
CA GLN A 315 -18.27 -7.53 -9.78
C GLN A 315 -19.64 -7.93 -10.33
N ASP A 316 -19.71 -8.21 -11.64
CA ASP A 316 -20.96 -8.58 -12.34
C ASP A 316 -21.20 -10.09 -12.36
N ALA A 317 -20.49 -10.88 -11.55
CA ALA A 317 -20.65 -12.32 -11.53
C ALA A 317 -22.05 -12.74 -11.03
N PRO A 318 -22.72 -13.73 -11.68
CA PRO A 318 -24.14 -14.03 -11.48
C PRO A 318 -24.44 -14.80 -10.18
N PHE A 319 -23.95 -14.33 -9.05
CA PHE A 319 -24.16 -14.96 -7.73
C PHE A 319 -25.62 -14.84 -7.26
N VAL A 320 -26.26 -13.71 -7.54
CA VAL A 320 -27.68 -13.47 -7.20
C VAL A 320 -28.60 -14.30 -8.08
N GLU A 321 -28.39 -14.26 -9.40
CA GLU A 321 -29.19 -14.95 -10.41
C GLU A 321 -29.16 -16.46 -10.23
N THR A 322 -28.01 -17.03 -9.95
CA THR A 322 -27.84 -18.46 -9.66
C THR A 322 -28.37 -18.86 -8.28
N GLY A 323 -28.71 -17.92 -7.44
CA GLY A 323 -29.11 -18.14 -6.03
C GLY A 323 -27.96 -18.60 -5.14
N TYR A 324 -26.72 -18.53 -5.59
CA TYR A 324 -25.56 -18.96 -4.81
C TYR A 324 -25.31 -18.03 -3.61
N LEU A 325 -25.46 -16.71 -3.80
CA LEU A 325 -25.36 -15.73 -2.72
C LEU A 325 -26.27 -16.06 -1.53
N LYS A 326 -27.53 -16.41 -1.80
CA LYS A 326 -28.50 -16.78 -0.75
C LYS A 326 -28.05 -18.01 0.04
N LEU A 327 -27.46 -18.99 -0.63
CA LEU A 327 -26.90 -20.18 0.04
C LEU A 327 -25.65 -19.87 0.85
N LEU A 328 -24.77 -19.04 0.34
CA LEU A 328 -23.58 -18.59 1.07
C LEU A 328 -23.95 -17.85 2.35
N VAL A 329 -24.89 -16.92 2.27
CA VAL A 329 -25.44 -16.23 3.45
C VAL A 329 -26.06 -17.20 4.45
N LEU A 330 -26.85 -18.19 3.98
CA LEU A 330 -27.42 -19.23 4.84
C LEU A 330 -26.33 -20.05 5.56
N PHE A 331 -25.27 -20.49 4.83
CA PHE A 331 -24.18 -21.25 5.42
C PHE A 331 -23.25 -20.40 6.31
N ALA A 332 -23.15 -19.11 6.06
CA ALA A 332 -22.39 -18.22 6.91
C ALA A 332 -23.06 -17.98 8.28
N THR A 333 -24.42 -18.04 8.34
CA THR A 333 -25.17 -17.60 9.52
C THR A 333 -25.83 -18.71 10.32
N PHE A 334 -25.93 -19.96 9.79
CA PHE A 334 -26.75 -21.04 10.36
C PHE A 334 -26.33 -21.48 11.78
N THR A 335 -25.09 -21.27 12.16
CA THR A 335 -24.57 -21.62 13.50
C THR A 335 -25.07 -20.65 14.58
N GLU A 336 -25.20 -19.37 14.25
CA GLU A 336 -25.58 -18.30 15.17
C GLU A 336 -27.09 -18.01 15.10
N VAL A 337 -27.67 -18.12 13.90
CA VAL A 337 -29.09 -17.83 13.65
C VAL A 337 -29.83 -19.13 13.35
N LYS A 338 -30.81 -19.48 14.19
CA LYS A 338 -31.64 -20.68 13.93
C LYS A 338 -32.41 -20.54 12.61
N SER A 339 -32.17 -21.46 11.68
CA SER A 339 -32.86 -21.56 10.42
C SER A 339 -33.70 -22.84 10.35
N HIS A 340 -34.89 -22.77 9.72
CA HIS A 340 -35.74 -23.90 9.45
C HIS A 340 -35.43 -24.58 8.10
N ASN A 341 -34.40 -24.08 7.38
CA ASN A 341 -34.00 -24.65 6.10
C ASN A 341 -33.48 -26.08 6.28
N GLU A 342 -33.96 -27.01 5.45
CA GLU A 342 -33.60 -28.41 5.51
C GLU A 342 -32.12 -28.68 5.31
N LEU A 343 -31.45 -27.89 4.47
CA LEU A 343 -30.02 -28.01 4.19
C LEU A 343 -29.13 -27.85 5.41
N VAL A 344 -29.52 -26.96 6.35
CA VAL A 344 -28.70 -26.61 7.53
C VAL A 344 -29.25 -27.24 8.83
N ARG A 345 -30.44 -27.84 8.79
CA ARG A 345 -31.13 -28.35 9.98
C ARG A 345 -30.30 -29.40 10.77
N HIS A 346 -29.51 -30.20 10.07
CA HIS A 346 -28.68 -31.27 10.65
C HIS A 346 -27.19 -31.00 10.57
N LEU A 347 -26.83 -29.87 9.96
CA LEU A 347 -25.46 -29.46 9.78
C LEU A 347 -24.86 -29.00 11.11
N LYS A 348 -23.62 -29.43 11.39
CA LYS A 348 -22.84 -29.01 12.54
C LYS A 348 -21.40 -28.77 12.14
N LEU A 349 -20.83 -27.67 12.59
CA LEU A 349 -19.40 -27.45 12.50
C LEU A 349 -18.71 -28.01 13.73
N TYR A 350 -17.50 -28.49 13.57
CA TYR A 350 -16.68 -29.07 14.63
C TYR A 350 -15.43 -28.24 14.89
N GLN A 351 -14.76 -28.50 16.03
CA GLN A 351 -13.53 -27.80 16.41
C GLN A 351 -12.29 -28.28 15.63
N ASN A 352 -12.47 -28.80 14.40
CA ASN A 352 -11.37 -29.13 13.53
C ASN A 352 -10.86 -27.91 12.76
N HIS A 353 -9.68 -28.05 12.17
CA HIS A 353 -9.04 -26.96 11.44
C HIS A 353 -9.85 -26.55 10.20
N GLU A 354 -10.40 -27.51 9.45
CA GLU A 354 -11.11 -27.26 8.21
C GLU A 354 -12.44 -26.52 8.42
N ASP A 355 -13.20 -26.87 9.44
CA ASP A 355 -14.46 -26.16 9.75
C ASP A 355 -14.19 -24.78 10.33
N PHE A 356 -13.08 -24.63 11.06
CA PHE A 356 -12.64 -23.34 11.55
C PHE A 356 -12.22 -22.41 10.40
N GLU A 357 -11.40 -22.90 9.46
CA GLU A 357 -11.04 -22.15 8.25
C GLU A 357 -12.27 -21.84 7.38
N LEU A 358 -13.20 -22.81 7.23
CA LEU A 358 -14.46 -22.54 6.54
C LEU A 358 -15.20 -21.33 7.13
N LYS A 359 -15.31 -21.26 8.45
CA LYS A 359 -16.03 -20.15 9.11
C LYS A 359 -15.37 -18.82 8.83
N LYS A 360 -14.04 -18.77 8.82
CA LYS A 360 -13.28 -17.57 8.45
C LYS A 360 -13.47 -17.20 6.98
N LEU A 361 -13.40 -18.18 6.08
CA LEU A 361 -13.66 -17.96 4.65
C LEU A 361 -15.08 -17.46 4.39
N MET A 362 -16.07 -17.97 5.14
CA MET A 362 -17.45 -17.49 5.04
C MET A 362 -17.57 -16.02 5.46
N MET A 363 -16.89 -15.59 6.52
CA MET A 363 -16.87 -14.19 6.93
C MET A 363 -16.22 -13.31 5.84
N ASN A 364 -15.12 -13.77 5.23
CA ASN A 364 -14.50 -13.08 4.12
C ASN A 364 -15.45 -13.03 2.90
N ALA A 365 -16.19 -14.11 2.64
CA ALA A 365 -17.19 -14.15 1.58
C ALA A 365 -18.24 -13.04 1.74
N LEU A 366 -18.73 -12.85 2.95
CA LEU A 366 -19.70 -11.80 3.23
C LEU A 366 -19.14 -10.40 2.90
N VAL A 367 -17.85 -10.14 3.21
CA VAL A 367 -17.20 -8.86 2.89
C VAL A 367 -17.06 -8.65 1.38
N VAL A 368 -16.60 -9.66 0.65
CA VAL A 368 -16.40 -9.53 -0.80
C VAL A 368 -17.74 -9.35 -1.52
N LEU A 369 -18.73 -10.14 -1.14
CA LEU A 369 -20.06 -10.11 -1.74
C LEU A 369 -20.88 -8.87 -1.36
N SER A 370 -20.59 -8.22 -0.24
CA SER A 370 -21.26 -6.98 0.17
C SER A 370 -20.95 -5.77 -0.72
N ARG A 371 -19.97 -5.89 -1.60
CA ARG A 371 -19.65 -4.85 -2.61
C ARG A 371 -20.76 -4.72 -3.67
N ASP A 372 -21.56 -5.75 -3.89
CA ASP A 372 -22.73 -5.70 -4.73
C ASP A 372 -23.93 -5.13 -3.95
N PRO A 373 -24.51 -3.99 -4.36
CA PRO A 373 -25.65 -3.39 -3.68
C PRO A 373 -26.88 -4.31 -3.57
N THR A 374 -27.04 -5.23 -4.53
CA THR A 374 -28.16 -6.19 -4.52
C THR A 374 -28.01 -7.24 -3.41
N ALA A 375 -26.79 -7.52 -2.99
CA ALA A 375 -26.48 -8.44 -1.91
C ALA A 375 -26.95 -7.94 -0.54
N THR A 376 -27.03 -6.63 -0.32
CA THR A 376 -27.39 -6.03 0.96
C THR A 376 -28.76 -6.50 1.45
N ASN A 377 -29.76 -6.55 0.58
CA ASN A 377 -31.10 -7.02 0.92
C ASN A 377 -31.10 -8.52 1.31
N ILE A 378 -30.35 -9.34 0.58
CA ILE A 378 -30.22 -10.78 0.87
C ILE A 378 -29.51 -11.02 2.20
N MET A 379 -28.48 -10.20 2.52
CA MET A 379 -27.76 -10.26 3.78
C MET A 379 -28.64 -9.86 4.96
N SER A 380 -29.47 -8.82 4.79
CA SER A 380 -30.46 -8.39 5.77
C SER A 380 -31.48 -9.49 6.04
N GLU A 381 -32.12 -10.07 4.98
CA GLU A 381 -33.01 -11.21 5.09
C GLU A 381 -32.37 -12.41 5.81
N GLY A 382 -31.09 -12.67 5.52
CA GLY A 382 -30.27 -13.72 6.12
C GLY A 382 -29.81 -13.41 7.55
N ARG A 383 -30.07 -12.22 8.05
CA ARG A 383 -29.69 -11.73 9.39
C ARG A 383 -28.19 -11.82 9.67
N VAL A 384 -27.40 -11.42 8.68
CA VAL A 384 -25.93 -11.49 8.73
C VAL A 384 -25.39 -10.69 9.92
N LEU A 385 -25.85 -9.46 10.12
CA LEU A 385 -25.38 -8.63 11.24
C LEU A 385 -25.70 -9.26 12.60
N LEU A 386 -26.86 -9.87 12.77
CA LEU A 386 -27.20 -10.58 14.00
C LEU A 386 -26.26 -11.77 14.26
N ALA A 387 -25.91 -12.52 13.20
CA ALA A 387 -24.96 -13.64 13.30
C ALA A 387 -23.56 -13.17 13.69
N LEU A 388 -23.07 -12.10 13.06
CA LEU A 388 -21.74 -11.54 13.37
C LEU A 388 -21.69 -10.92 14.77
N LEU A 389 -22.71 -10.17 15.16
CA LEU A 389 -22.84 -9.58 16.50
C LEU A 389 -22.99 -10.62 17.62
N ALA A 390 -23.28 -11.88 17.30
CA ALA A 390 -23.23 -12.96 18.28
C ALA A 390 -21.83 -13.24 18.84
N TYR A 391 -20.79 -12.88 18.08
CA TYR A 391 -19.38 -12.94 18.50
C TYR A 391 -18.95 -11.72 19.32
N VAL A 392 -19.69 -10.59 19.24
CA VAL A 392 -19.38 -9.34 19.96
C VAL A 392 -19.90 -9.45 21.39
N ARG A 393 -19.19 -10.20 22.21
CA ARG A 393 -19.49 -10.40 23.62
C ARG A 393 -18.24 -10.71 24.43
N PRO A 394 -18.19 -10.37 25.72
CA PRO A 394 -17.14 -10.82 26.62
C PRO A 394 -17.00 -12.35 26.62
N ASN A 395 -15.77 -12.85 26.63
CA ASN A 395 -15.47 -14.29 26.62
C ASN A 395 -15.35 -14.85 28.06
N ASP A 396 -16.17 -14.39 29.01
CA ASP A 396 -16.09 -14.79 30.40
C ASP A 396 -16.72 -16.17 30.71
N ASN A 397 -17.49 -16.73 29.78
CA ASN A 397 -18.15 -18.03 29.95
C ASN A 397 -17.80 -18.98 28.79
N PRO A 398 -16.95 -19.99 29.03
CA PRO A 398 -16.61 -21.02 28.04
C PRO A 398 -17.74 -22.04 27.80
N SER A 399 -19.01 -21.69 28.05
CA SER A 399 -20.14 -22.59 27.93
C SER A 399 -20.65 -22.83 26.50
N SER A 400 -20.07 -22.20 25.47
CA SER A 400 -20.35 -22.57 24.09
C SER A 400 -19.47 -23.77 23.70
N THR A 401 -20.09 -24.90 23.55
CA THR A 401 -19.48 -26.17 23.20
C THR A 401 -18.97 -26.24 21.74
N GLU A 402 -19.02 -25.14 21.02
CA GLU A 402 -18.79 -25.12 19.57
C GLU A 402 -17.33 -24.83 19.19
N TRP A 403 -16.69 -23.87 19.86
CA TRP A 403 -15.31 -23.46 19.54
C TRP A 403 -14.41 -23.45 20.79
N SER A 404 -13.13 -23.79 20.62
CA SER A 404 -12.16 -23.60 21.70
C SER A 404 -12.00 -22.11 22.01
N PRO A 405 -11.58 -21.72 23.23
CA PRO A 405 -11.40 -20.30 23.59
C PRO A 405 -10.50 -19.52 22.61
N ALA A 406 -9.44 -20.16 22.13
CA ALA A 406 -8.53 -19.54 21.15
C ALA A 406 -9.18 -19.37 19.76
N GLN A 407 -9.93 -20.36 19.30
CA GLN A 407 -10.68 -20.27 18.05
C GLN A 407 -11.80 -19.21 18.14
N PHE A 408 -12.49 -19.14 19.28
CA PHE A 408 -13.51 -18.11 19.48
C PHE A 408 -12.91 -16.72 19.44
N GLU A 409 -11.76 -16.49 20.09
CA GLU A 409 -11.07 -15.21 20.05
C GLU A 409 -10.71 -14.81 18.59
N GLU A 410 -10.18 -15.73 17.82
CA GLU A 410 -9.84 -15.46 16.42
C GLU A 410 -11.08 -15.19 15.56
N LEU A 411 -12.16 -15.96 15.73
CA LEU A 411 -13.43 -15.70 15.04
C LEU A 411 -14.08 -14.38 15.50
N GLN A 412 -13.93 -13.98 16.75
CA GLN A 412 -14.38 -12.70 17.26
C GLN A 412 -13.67 -11.54 16.54
N LEU A 413 -12.34 -11.64 16.39
CA LEU A 413 -11.57 -10.63 15.69
C LEU A 413 -11.97 -10.57 14.20
N GLN A 414 -12.16 -11.72 13.57
CA GLN A 414 -12.61 -11.80 12.18
C GLN A 414 -14.03 -11.24 12.01
N ALA A 415 -14.94 -11.52 12.95
CA ALA A 415 -16.30 -10.99 12.94
C ALA A 415 -16.33 -9.47 13.12
N LEU A 416 -15.50 -8.92 14.01
CA LEU A 416 -15.35 -7.46 14.17
C LEU A 416 -14.84 -6.78 12.90
N ASP A 417 -13.85 -7.39 12.24
CA ASP A 417 -13.30 -6.88 10.96
C ASP A 417 -14.36 -6.94 9.84
N THR A 418 -15.09 -8.05 9.76
CA THR A 418 -16.20 -8.23 8.82
C THR A 418 -17.32 -7.20 9.07
N LEU A 419 -17.68 -6.99 10.33
CA LEU A 419 -18.68 -5.97 10.73
C LEU A 419 -18.23 -4.56 10.34
N ALA A 420 -16.94 -4.23 10.48
CA ALA A 420 -16.42 -2.93 10.11
C ALA A 420 -16.64 -2.61 8.62
N SER A 421 -16.72 -3.64 7.79
CA SER A 421 -16.97 -3.50 6.34
C SER A 421 -18.47 -3.52 6.00
N ILE A 422 -19.26 -4.34 6.68
CA ILE A 422 -20.68 -4.59 6.30
C ILE A 422 -21.67 -3.72 7.07
N ALA A 423 -21.42 -3.43 8.34
CA ALA A 423 -22.38 -2.70 9.18
C ALA A 423 -22.73 -1.29 8.64
N PRO A 424 -21.78 -0.51 8.08
CA PRO A 424 -22.10 0.78 7.48
C PRO A 424 -23.05 0.69 6.28
N LEU A 425 -23.13 -0.49 5.62
CA LEU A 425 -24.04 -0.72 4.50
C LEU A 425 -25.46 -1.08 4.92
N SER A 426 -25.68 -1.44 6.19
CA SER A 426 -26.97 -1.92 6.72
C SER A 426 -27.22 -1.33 8.12
N ILE A 427 -27.29 0.00 8.20
CA ILE A 427 -27.41 0.77 9.43
C ILE A 427 -28.66 0.38 10.22
N ASP A 428 -29.80 0.21 9.55
CA ASP A 428 -31.07 -0.16 10.21
C ASP A 428 -30.97 -1.50 10.94
N ASP A 429 -30.35 -2.50 10.32
CA ASP A 429 -30.13 -3.80 10.93
C ASP A 429 -29.14 -3.71 12.11
N TYR A 430 -28.09 -2.90 11.96
CA TYR A 430 -27.13 -2.66 13.02
C TYR A 430 -27.77 -2.03 14.26
N MET A 431 -28.62 -1.03 14.06
CA MET A 431 -29.35 -0.36 15.14
C MET A 431 -30.39 -1.31 15.79
N THR A 432 -31.12 -2.07 14.96
CA THR A 432 -32.09 -3.07 15.45
C THR A 432 -31.42 -4.15 16.31
N CYS A 433 -30.20 -4.53 15.98
CA CYS A 433 -29.40 -5.50 16.73
C CYS A 433 -28.63 -4.90 17.93
N GLN A 434 -28.84 -3.61 18.25
CA GLN A 434 -28.15 -2.90 19.32
C GLN A 434 -26.62 -2.96 19.19
N GLY A 435 -26.10 -2.66 18.00
CA GLY A 435 -24.70 -2.75 17.71
C GLY A 435 -23.82 -1.90 18.61
N ASN A 436 -24.17 -0.62 18.79
CA ASN A 436 -23.43 0.31 19.66
C ASN A 436 -23.31 -0.20 21.09
N THR A 437 -24.42 -0.65 21.69
CA THR A 437 -24.45 -1.18 23.06
C THR A 437 -23.48 -2.35 23.23
N ARG A 438 -23.50 -3.29 22.27
CA ARG A 438 -22.63 -4.47 22.32
C ARG A 438 -21.15 -4.11 22.19
N LEU A 439 -20.84 -3.16 21.32
CA LEU A 439 -19.45 -2.71 21.12
C LEU A 439 -18.92 -1.93 22.32
N LEU A 440 -19.71 -1.00 22.89
CA LEU A 440 -19.31 -0.25 24.08
C LEU A 440 -19.14 -1.16 25.30
N MET A 441 -19.98 -2.17 25.46
CA MET A 441 -19.82 -3.19 26.50
C MET A 441 -18.57 -4.05 26.28
N LEU A 442 -18.28 -4.43 25.02
CA LEU A 442 -17.04 -5.15 24.70
C LEU A 442 -15.81 -4.27 24.98
N LEU A 443 -15.88 -2.99 24.63
CA LEU A 443 -14.79 -2.03 24.89
C LEU A 443 -14.55 -1.88 26.39
N GLU A 444 -15.61 -1.76 27.20
CA GLU A 444 -15.50 -1.70 28.66
C GLU A 444 -14.83 -2.97 29.22
N TRP A 445 -15.25 -4.13 28.74
CA TRP A 445 -14.64 -5.41 29.14
C TRP A 445 -13.15 -5.48 28.74
N CYS A 446 -12.76 -4.93 27.58
CA CYS A 446 -11.35 -4.90 27.15
C CYS A 446 -10.48 -4.03 28.08
N VAL A 447 -11.00 -2.94 28.59
CA VAL A 447 -10.29 -2.00 29.47
C VAL A 447 -10.20 -2.50 30.90
N GLY A 448 -11.14 -3.37 31.33
CA GLY A 448 -11.14 -3.98 32.66
C GLY A 448 -9.83 -4.69 32.97
N GLN A 449 -9.47 -4.80 34.26
CA GLN A 449 -8.25 -5.48 34.69
C GLN A 449 -8.17 -6.88 34.10
N ALA A 450 -7.03 -7.19 33.48
CA ALA A 450 -6.77 -8.51 32.95
C ALA A 450 -6.79 -9.54 34.09
N ASP A 451 -7.80 -10.40 34.15
CA ASP A 451 -7.78 -11.57 35.00
C ASP A 451 -6.64 -12.48 34.57
N TYR A 452 -5.64 -12.65 35.41
CA TYR A 452 -4.45 -13.48 35.18
C TYR A 452 -4.77 -14.98 34.96
N GLY A 453 -6.04 -15.35 34.93
CA GLY A 453 -6.54 -16.70 34.71
C GLY A 453 -6.89 -17.05 33.25
N GLY A 454 -6.58 -16.24 32.29
CA GLY A 454 -6.93 -16.47 30.87
C GLY A 454 -6.25 -17.71 30.27
N HIS A 455 -7.06 -18.67 29.82
CA HIS A 455 -6.63 -19.92 29.19
C HIS A 455 -6.59 -19.79 27.64
N GLY A 456 -5.97 -18.77 27.10
CA GLY A 456 -5.88 -18.59 25.64
C GLY A 456 -4.48 -18.21 25.19
N ASN A 457 -4.06 -18.68 24.02
CA ASN A 457 -2.94 -18.10 23.29
C ASN A 457 -3.54 -17.01 22.39
N SER A 458 -3.25 -15.75 22.67
CA SER A 458 -3.54 -14.70 21.68
C SER A 458 -2.62 -14.88 20.48
N PHE A 459 -3.18 -15.10 19.30
CA PHE A 459 -2.41 -15.19 18.05
C PHE A 459 -1.96 -13.82 17.54
N TYR A 460 -2.54 -12.74 18.04
CA TYR A 460 -2.32 -11.37 17.58
C TYR A 460 -1.61 -10.52 18.63
N GLY A 461 -0.31 -10.39 18.50
CA GLY A 461 0.50 -9.43 19.21
C GLY A 461 1.47 -10.00 20.24
N SER A 462 2.38 -9.16 20.69
CA SER A 462 3.40 -9.43 21.71
C SER A 462 2.82 -9.52 23.13
N GLY A 463 1.51 -9.31 23.28
CA GLY A 463 0.82 -9.39 24.55
C GLY A 463 0.56 -10.82 24.97
N GLY A 464 0.99 -11.20 26.16
CA GLY A 464 0.77 -12.52 26.72
C GLY A 464 -0.71 -12.90 26.87
N ARG A 465 -0.96 -14.12 27.38
CA ARG A 465 -2.30 -14.64 27.65
C ARG A 465 -3.14 -13.66 28.47
N GLY A 466 -4.37 -13.43 28.03
CA GLY A 466 -5.30 -12.51 28.68
C GLY A 466 -5.17 -11.05 28.24
N ASN A 467 -4.38 -10.74 27.22
CA ASN A 467 -4.33 -9.40 26.64
C ASN A 467 -5.52 -9.18 25.70
N LYS A 468 -6.46 -8.37 26.13
CA LYS A 468 -7.67 -8.01 25.39
C LYS A 468 -7.41 -6.91 24.33
N ARG A 469 -6.15 -6.62 24.05
CA ARG A 469 -5.71 -5.52 23.20
C ARG A 469 -6.13 -5.68 21.74
N ALA A 470 -6.09 -6.92 21.22
CA ALA A 470 -6.53 -7.19 19.86
C ALA A 470 -8.03 -6.95 19.69
N GLN A 471 -8.84 -7.42 20.64
CA GLN A 471 -10.28 -7.18 20.67
C GLN A 471 -10.60 -5.68 20.74
N MET A 472 -9.89 -4.95 21.61
CA MET A 472 -10.03 -3.50 21.73
C MET A 472 -9.73 -2.79 20.41
N ARG A 473 -8.63 -3.18 19.74
CA ARG A 473 -8.24 -2.59 18.44
C ARG A 473 -9.31 -2.77 17.38
N PHE A 474 -9.83 -4.00 17.21
CA PHE A 474 -10.85 -4.28 16.22
C PHE A 474 -12.21 -3.67 16.59
N CYS A 475 -12.54 -3.61 17.88
CA CYS A 475 -13.73 -2.93 18.38
C CYS A 475 -13.70 -1.42 18.07
N LEU A 476 -12.57 -0.75 18.33
CA LEU A 476 -12.38 0.66 17.99
C LEU A 476 -12.43 0.91 16.48
N ARG A 477 -11.85 0.03 15.68
CA ARG A 477 -11.92 0.11 14.22
C ARG A 477 -13.36 0.04 13.71
N LEU A 478 -14.16 -0.88 14.26
CA LEU A 478 -15.60 -0.96 13.94
C LEU A 478 -16.38 0.27 14.40
N LEU A 479 -16.19 0.74 15.64
CA LEU A 479 -16.80 1.99 16.12
C LEU A 479 -16.46 3.16 15.22
N ARG A 480 -15.19 3.29 14.82
CA ARG A 480 -14.75 4.32 13.88
C ARG A 480 -15.45 4.19 12.52
N SER A 481 -15.58 2.97 12.00
CA SER A 481 -16.27 2.73 10.73
C SER A 481 -17.74 3.17 10.80
N MET A 482 -18.42 2.87 11.90
CA MET A 482 -19.81 3.27 12.11
C MET A 482 -19.98 4.77 12.27
N CYS A 483 -19.12 5.44 13.04
CA CYS A 483 -19.15 6.91 13.15
C CYS A 483 -18.89 7.58 11.80
N SER A 484 -17.95 7.05 11.02
CA SER A 484 -17.58 7.60 9.70
C SER A 484 -18.67 7.40 8.64
N ALA A 485 -19.67 6.55 8.88
CA ALA A 485 -20.83 6.40 8.00
C ALA A 485 -21.71 7.68 7.97
N GLY A 486 -21.54 8.58 8.96
CA GLY A 486 -22.19 9.89 8.99
C GLY A 486 -23.70 9.85 9.29
N ASP A 487 -24.20 8.75 9.85
CA ASP A 487 -25.59 8.64 10.24
C ASP A 487 -25.82 9.25 11.64
N ASP A 488 -26.66 10.27 11.71
CA ASP A 488 -26.93 10.99 12.95
C ASP A 488 -27.61 10.13 14.03
N ALA A 489 -28.43 9.15 13.65
CA ALA A 489 -29.10 8.28 14.60
C ALA A 489 -28.11 7.33 15.27
N VAL A 490 -27.16 6.79 14.53
CA VAL A 490 -26.05 5.97 15.06
C VAL A 490 -25.17 6.78 16.00
N ASN A 491 -24.79 7.99 15.58
CA ASN A 491 -23.94 8.87 16.37
C ASN A 491 -24.64 9.34 17.64
N GLN A 492 -25.93 9.68 17.56
CA GLN A 492 -26.71 10.08 18.73
C GLN A 492 -26.87 8.92 19.73
N ASP A 493 -27.19 7.71 19.26
CA ASP A 493 -27.27 6.52 20.09
C ASP A 493 -25.95 6.20 20.81
N MET A 494 -24.79 6.37 20.13
CA MET A 494 -23.48 6.22 20.77
C MET A 494 -23.27 7.24 21.89
N VAL A 495 -23.63 8.49 21.65
CA VAL A 495 -23.50 9.56 22.65
C VAL A 495 -24.45 9.31 23.85
N ASP A 496 -25.70 8.93 23.60
CA ASP A 496 -26.67 8.62 24.63
C ASP A 496 -26.26 7.44 25.53
N GLN A 497 -25.45 6.53 24.99
CA GLN A 497 -24.85 5.41 25.74
C GLN A 497 -23.53 5.77 26.42
N GLY A 498 -23.07 7.01 26.35
CA GLY A 498 -21.91 7.51 27.07
C GLY A 498 -20.56 7.19 26.40
N ALA A 499 -20.54 7.01 25.09
CA ALA A 499 -19.30 6.70 24.32
C ALA A 499 -18.21 7.78 24.51
N ILE A 500 -18.60 9.06 24.55
CA ILE A 500 -17.64 10.17 24.72
C ILE A 500 -16.92 10.03 26.06
N ASP A 501 -17.66 9.89 27.16
CA ASP A 501 -17.06 9.77 28.50
C ASP A 501 -16.18 8.53 28.63
N GLN A 502 -16.61 7.40 28.06
CA GLN A 502 -15.84 6.16 28.06
C GLN A 502 -14.53 6.30 27.30
N LEU A 503 -14.56 6.86 26.09
CA LEU A 503 -13.36 7.04 25.25
C LEU A 503 -12.40 8.07 25.86
N VAL A 504 -12.91 9.20 26.35
CA VAL A 504 -12.11 10.22 27.04
C VAL A 504 -11.44 9.64 28.29
N GLY A 505 -12.15 8.79 29.06
CA GLY A 505 -11.58 8.10 30.22
C GLY A 505 -10.43 7.16 29.85
N ILE A 506 -10.56 6.40 28.77
CA ILE A 506 -9.51 5.51 28.25
C ILE A 506 -8.31 6.32 27.78
N LEU A 507 -8.55 7.39 26.98
CA LEU A 507 -7.51 8.28 26.48
C LEU A 507 -6.73 8.97 27.61
N LEU A 508 -7.41 9.40 28.65
CA LEU A 508 -6.77 10.03 29.80
C LEU A 508 -5.81 9.05 30.51
N ASN A 509 -6.22 7.81 30.69
CA ASN A 509 -5.36 6.77 31.23
C ASN A 509 -4.17 6.45 30.32
N ALA A 510 -4.40 6.36 29.00
CA ALA A 510 -3.36 6.11 28.01
C ALA A 510 -2.37 7.28 27.88
N SER A 511 -2.80 8.54 28.07
CA SER A 511 -1.93 9.72 27.99
C SER A 511 -0.85 9.74 29.06
N THR A 512 -1.12 9.12 30.22
CA THR A 512 -0.20 9.03 31.39
C THR A 512 0.76 7.84 31.30
N SER A 513 0.58 6.92 30.37
CA SER A 513 1.45 5.77 30.17
C SER A 513 2.83 6.20 29.60
N THR A 514 3.90 5.55 30.07
CA THR A 514 5.28 5.87 29.69
C THR A 514 5.77 5.09 28.46
N ASP A 515 5.05 4.08 28.00
CA ASP A 515 5.40 3.25 26.84
C ASP A 515 4.73 3.76 25.55
N ASP A 516 5.19 4.91 25.05
CA ASP A 516 4.67 5.55 23.84
C ASP A 516 5.24 4.97 22.51
N ASN A 517 5.86 3.79 22.56
CA ASN A 517 6.58 3.25 21.39
C ASN A 517 5.81 2.19 20.61
N ASP A 518 4.68 1.71 21.10
CA ASP A 518 3.90 0.68 20.40
C ASP A 518 2.95 1.29 19.37
N LEU A 519 3.18 0.96 18.10
CA LEU A 519 2.39 1.45 16.97
C LEU A 519 0.91 1.07 17.06
N ILE A 520 0.60 -0.06 17.70
CA ILE A 520 -0.80 -0.51 17.87
C ILE A 520 -1.52 0.37 18.89
N ASP A 521 -0.84 0.77 19.98
CA ASP A 521 -1.42 1.68 20.96
C ASP A 521 -1.63 3.07 20.38
N ILE A 522 -0.68 3.55 19.58
CA ILE A 522 -0.84 4.82 18.84
C ILE A 522 -2.03 4.74 17.87
N GLU A 523 -2.19 3.63 17.14
CA GLU A 523 -3.34 3.43 16.25
C GLU A 523 -4.66 3.50 17.02
N MET A 524 -4.78 2.79 18.14
CA MET A 524 -5.99 2.81 18.98
C MET A 524 -6.27 4.20 19.57
N GLN A 525 -5.25 4.93 20.01
CA GLN A 525 -5.38 6.30 20.48
C GLN A 525 -5.88 7.23 19.36
N CYS A 526 -5.34 7.09 18.15
CA CYS A 526 -5.80 7.85 17.00
C CYS A 526 -7.26 7.52 16.66
N ASP A 527 -7.63 6.24 16.66
CA ASP A 527 -9.01 5.84 16.35
C ASP A 527 -10.00 6.39 17.39
N MET A 528 -9.65 6.37 18.68
CA MET A 528 -10.46 6.98 19.75
C MET A 528 -10.60 8.50 19.57
N LEU A 529 -9.51 9.19 19.26
CA LEU A 529 -9.55 10.64 19.00
C LEU A 529 -10.45 10.96 17.80
N PHE A 530 -10.34 10.21 16.69
CA PHE A 530 -11.20 10.42 15.52
C PHE A 530 -12.67 10.10 15.79
N ILE A 531 -12.98 9.07 16.59
CA ILE A 531 -14.35 8.78 16.97
C ILE A 531 -14.93 9.97 17.76
N VAL A 532 -14.19 10.46 18.74
CA VAL A 532 -14.62 11.61 19.55
C VAL A 532 -14.77 12.87 18.70
N SER A 533 -13.82 13.12 17.76
CA SER A 533 -13.92 14.22 16.79
C SER A 533 -15.24 14.16 16.02
N THR A 534 -15.53 12.99 15.40
CA THR A 534 -16.74 12.79 14.60
C THR A 534 -18.03 12.93 15.43
N LEU A 535 -18.04 12.39 16.62
CA LEU A 535 -19.22 12.49 17.52
C LEU A 535 -19.49 13.94 17.96
N CYS A 536 -18.45 14.74 18.19
CA CYS A 536 -18.57 16.12 18.65
C CYS A 536 -18.74 17.14 17.51
N GLU A 537 -18.50 16.75 16.27
CA GLU A 537 -18.58 17.64 15.12
C GLU A 537 -20.00 18.24 14.97
N GLY A 538 -20.06 19.56 14.89
CA GLY A 538 -21.31 20.27 14.63
C GLY A 538 -22.32 20.37 15.78
N ASP A 539 -22.15 19.67 16.90
CA ASP A 539 -23.09 19.69 18.03
C ASP A 539 -22.47 20.28 19.32
N PRO A 540 -22.85 21.51 19.73
CA PRO A 540 -22.31 22.13 20.93
C PRO A 540 -22.56 21.33 22.22
N HIS A 541 -23.70 20.62 22.33
CA HIS A 541 -24.02 19.84 23.52
C HIS A 541 -23.08 18.64 23.67
N ARG A 542 -22.75 17.96 22.55
CA ARG A 542 -21.78 16.87 22.56
C ARG A 542 -20.35 17.37 22.89
N LYS A 543 -20.00 18.61 22.49
CA LYS A 543 -18.76 19.28 22.91
C LYS A 543 -18.75 19.58 24.42
N GLU A 544 -19.88 19.91 25.01
CA GLU A 544 -19.98 20.06 26.47
C GLU A 544 -19.76 18.73 27.22
N LEU A 545 -20.19 17.58 26.66
CA LEU A 545 -19.92 16.26 27.22
C LEU A 545 -18.40 15.90 27.13
N PHE A 546 -17.73 16.34 26.10
CA PHE A 546 -16.28 16.20 26.05
C PHE A 546 -15.56 16.87 27.21
N GLY A 547 -16.02 18.06 27.59
CA GLY A 547 -15.75 18.75 28.87
C GLY A 547 -14.27 18.93 29.19
N GLY A 548 -14.00 19.21 30.47
CA GLY A 548 -12.63 19.47 30.95
C GLY A 548 -11.68 18.28 30.90
N ASN A 549 -12.18 17.05 31.00
CA ASN A 549 -11.38 15.85 30.89
C ASN A 549 -10.91 15.65 29.44
N GLY A 550 -11.77 15.91 28.47
CA GLY A 550 -11.42 15.85 27.06
C GLY A 550 -10.40 16.92 26.68
N VAL A 551 -10.59 18.16 27.16
CA VAL A 551 -9.59 19.24 26.97
C VAL A 551 -8.23 18.83 27.53
N ARG A 552 -8.20 18.22 28.73
CA ARG A 552 -6.93 17.70 29.31
C ARG A 552 -6.29 16.63 28.43
N VAL A 553 -7.08 15.73 27.90
CA VAL A 553 -6.57 14.72 26.93
C VAL A 553 -5.90 15.42 25.75
N ALA A 554 -6.58 16.35 25.08
CA ALA A 554 -6.03 17.10 23.96
C ALA A 554 -4.72 17.82 24.32
N ILE A 555 -4.65 18.49 25.47
CA ILE A 555 -3.47 19.18 25.98
C ILE A 555 -2.31 18.20 26.21
N GLU A 556 -2.56 17.04 26.87
CA GLU A 556 -1.50 16.07 27.14
C GLU A 556 -0.95 15.44 25.84
N TYR A 557 -1.82 15.19 24.85
CA TYR A 557 -1.37 14.71 23.54
C TYR A 557 -0.60 15.77 22.73
N LEU A 558 -0.99 17.05 22.79
CA LEU A 558 -0.23 18.14 22.16
C LEU A 558 1.16 18.33 22.81
N LYS A 559 1.31 18.04 24.11
CA LYS A 559 2.61 18.08 24.81
C LYS A 559 3.53 16.90 24.45
N LYS A 560 3.03 15.83 23.82
CA LYS A 560 3.84 14.72 23.36
C LYS A 560 4.67 15.18 22.15
N GLY A 561 5.97 15.30 22.31
CA GLY A 561 6.87 15.72 21.22
C GLY A 561 7.40 14.52 20.42
N PRO A 562 8.08 14.79 19.28
CA PRO A 562 8.63 13.74 18.40
C PRO A 562 9.72 12.90 19.08
N SER A 563 10.33 13.40 20.17
CA SER A 563 11.34 12.67 20.93
C SER A 563 10.78 11.54 21.80
N LYS A 564 9.48 11.52 22.07
CA LYS A 564 8.81 10.47 22.87
C LYS A 564 8.29 9.31 22.02
N ILE A 565 8.08 9.53 20.75
CA ILE A 565 7.54 8.55 19.81
C ILE A 565 8.63 8.23 18.78
N ASN A 566 9.20 7.03 18.84
CA ASN A 566 10.31 6.62 17.97
C ASN A 566 9.94 6.47 16.49
N SER A 567 8.65 6.36 16.18
CA SER A 567 8.18 6.26 14.80
C SER A 567 7.71 7.63 14.27
N PRO A 568 8.37 8.23 13.27
CA PRO A 568 7.92 9.49 12.68
C PRO A 568 6.47 9.43 12.15
N LEU A 569 6.08 8.31 11.54
CA LEU A 569 4.71 8.10 11.04
C LEU A 569 3.68 8.06 12.18
N GLY A 570 4.01 7.40 13.30
CA GLY A 570 3.14 7.34 14.48
C GLY A 570 2.93 8.70 15.11
N TYR A 571 4.00 9.49 15.26
CA TYR A 571 3.92 10.85 15.77
C TYR A 571 3.03 11.75 14.92
N HIS A 572 3.21 11.75 13.60
CA HIS A 572 2.40 12.58 12.71
C HIS A 572 0.93 12.19 12.71
N LYS A 573 0.63 10.89 12.72
CA LYS A 573 -0.75 10.39 12.76
C LYS A 573 -1.45 10.81 14.06
N LEU A 574 -0.77 10.65 15.20
CA LEU A 574 -1.32 11.02 16.51
C LEU A 574 -1.50 12.53 16.64
N SER A 575 -0.52 13.32 16.18
CA SER A 575 -0.63 14.78 16.20
C SER A 575 -1.77 15.27 15.30
N LEU A 576 -1.95 14.67 14.11
CA LEU A 576 -3.06 15.00 13.23
C LEU A 576 -4.42 14.68 13.89
N ALA A 577 -4.56 13.47 14.47
CA ALA A 577 -5.77 13.08 15.17
C ALA A 577 -6.07 14.00 16.38
N THR A 578 -5.02 14.48 17.06
CA THR A 578 -5.16 15.42 18.18
C THR A 578 -5.62 16.79 17.70
N VAL A 579 -5.05 17.32 16.62
CA VAL A 579 -5.47 18.61 16.05
C VAL A 579 -6.90 18.54 15.52
N ASP A 580 -7.26 17.43 14.87
CA ASP A 580 -8.62 17.17 14.43
C ASP A 580 -9.60 17.14 15.60
N CYS A 581 -9.23 16.47 16.71
CA CYS A 581 -10.01 16.46 17.94
C CYS A 581 -10.16 17.86 18.57
N VAL A 582 -9.10 18.67 18.58
CA VAL A 582 -9.19 20.07 19.04
C VAL A 582 -10.17 20.84 18.17
N TRP A 583 -10.09 20.70 16.86
CA TRP A 583 -10.95 21.40 15.92
C TRP A 583 -12.42 21.00 16.08
N SER A 584 -12.70 19.71 16.14
CA SER A 584 -14.07 19.19 16.15
C SER A 584 -14.72 19.21 17.54
N ALA A 585 -13.97 18.94 18.61
CA ALA A 585 -14.54 18.77 19.97
C ALA A 585 -14.37 19.98 20.87
N ILE A 586 -13.45 20.89 20.60
CA ILE A 586 -13.17 22.07 21.45
C ILE A 586 -13.72 23.35 20.83
N LEU A 587 -13.48 23.59 19.54
CA LEU A 587 -13.90 24.80 18.86
C LEU A 587 -15.44 24.87 18.72
N GLY A 588 -15.98 26.08 18.85
CA GLY A 588 -17.42 26.33 18.76
C GLY A 588 -18.22 26.03 20.04
N CYS A 589 -17.51 25.67 21.12
CA CYS A 589 -18.09 25.59 22.46
C CYS A 589 -17.33 26.48 23.43
N TYR A 590 -17.97 27.52 23.92
CA TYR A 590 -17.32 28.51 24.78
C TYR A 590 -16.62 27.93 26.01
N ILE A 591 -17.21 26.93 26.65
CA ILE A 591 -16.69 26.30 27.86
C ILE A 591 -15.37 25.56 27.60
N THR A 592 -15.34 24.74 26.56
CA THR A 592 -14.15 23.95 26.20
C THR A 592 -13.04 24.83 25.63
N GLU A 593 -13.39 25.86 24.85
CA GLU A 593 -12.42 26.85 24.38
C GLU A 593 -11.77 27.61 25.51
N GLU A 594 -12.55 28.08 26.51
CA GLU A 594 -11.99 28.81 27.64
C GLU A 594 -11.02 27.95 28.44
N MET A 595 -11.38 26.70 28.73
CA MET A 595 -10.50 25.73 29.38
C MET A 595 -9.24 25.45 28.55
N PHE A 596 -9.36 25.38 27.21
CA PHE A 596 -8.22 25.17 26.34
C PHE A 596 -7.25 26.35 26.36
N LEU A 597 -7.78 27.57 26.40
CA LEU A 597 -6.99 28.80 26.53
C LEU A 597 -6.28 28.88 27.88
N GLU A 598 -6.99 28.57 28.99
CA GLU A 598 -6.42 28.53 30.34
C GLU A 598 -5.24 27.57 30.45
N HIS A 599 -5.29 26.44 29.75
CA HIS A 599 -4.22 25.44 29.71
C HIS A 599 -3.15 25.73 28.67
N GLN A 600 -3.12 26.93 28.10
CA GLN A 600 -2.14 27.38 27.09
C GLN A 600 -2.18 26.56 25.80
N GLY A 601 -3.33 26.04 25.41
CA GLY A 601 -3.47 25.17 24.25
C GLY A 601 -3.04 25.82 22.94
N ILE A 602 -3.24 27.13 22.76
CA ILE A 602 -2.75 27.88 21.59
C ILE A 602 -1.23 27.82 21.48
N PHE A 603 -0.51 27.92 22.61
CA PHE A 603 0.94 27.89 22.59
C PHE A 603 1.44 26.52 22.09
N LEU A 604 0.77 25.44 22.52
CA LEU A 604 1.10 24.09 22.07
C LEU A 604 0.79 23.88 20.58
N LEU A 605 -0.28 24.48 20.06
CA LEU A 605 -0.58 24.45 18.61
C LEU A 605 0.45 25.22 17.80
N LEU A 606 0.92 26.37 18.30
CA LEU A 606 1.95 27.17 17.64
C LEU A 606 3.32 26.48 17.71
N ASP A 607 3.66 25.84 18.84
CA ASP A 607 4.87 25.01 18.97
C ASP A 607 4.85 23.84 17.98
N LEU A 608 3.68 23.21 17.81
CA LEU A 608 3.50 22.15 16.83
C LEU A 608 3.61 22.69 15.41
N LEU A 609 3.03 23.88 15.11
CA LEU A 609 3.09 24.53 13.79
C LEU A 609 4.54 24.83 13.37
N GLU A 610 5.40 25.21 14.32
CA GLU A 610 6.82 25.48 14.06
C GLU A 610 7.59 24.23 13.58
N ILE A 611 7.22 23.04 14.08
CA ILE A 611 8.01 21.81 13.92
C ILE A 611 7.44 20.90 12.83
N CYS A 612 6.13 20.92 12.56
CA CYS A 612 5.45 19.94 11.75
C CYS A 612 5.66 20.12 10.22
N PRO A 613 5.42 19.09 9.39
CA PRO A 613 5.48 19.16 7.92
C PRO A 613 4.34 20.02 7.33
N SER A 614 4.50 20.48 6.10
CA SER A 614 3.57 21.40 5.41
C SER A 614 2.12 20.94 5.37
N THR A 615 1.87 19.63 5.18
CA THR A 615 0.53 19.07 5.17
C THR A 615 -0.20 19.27 6.50
N MET A 616 0.50 19.07 7.61
CA MET A 616 -0.06 19.28 8.96
C MET A 616 -0.15 20.78 9.29
N GLN A 617 0.78 21.61 8.80
CA GLN A 617 0.74 23.07 8.97
C GLN A 617 -0.58 23.65 8.43
N ASN A 618 -1.04 23.14 7.29
CA ASN A 618 -2.29 23.60 6.70
C ASN A 618 -3.51 23.29 7.60
N VAL A 619 -3.54 22.13 8.26
CA VAL A 619 -4.62 21.77 9.19
C VAL A 619 -4.57 22.64 10.46
N ILE A 620 -3.38 22.81 11.04
CA ILE A 620 -3.21 23.64 12.24
C ILE A 620 -3.58 25.12 11.95
N LEU A 621 -3.18 25.66 10.80
CA LEU A 621 -3.56 27.01 10.40
C LEU A 621 -5.09 27.16 10.28
N GLY A 622 -5.78 26.16 9.72
CA GLY A 622 -7.25 26.16 9.68
C GLY A 622 -7.87 26.18 11.08
N CYS A 623 -7.39 25.30 11.96
CA CYS A 623 -7.82 25.28 13.36
C CYS A 623 -7.57 26.63 14.07
N LEU A 624 -6.42 27.26 13.85
CA LEU A 624 -6.10 28.57 14.41
C LEU A 624 -6.95 29.71 13.85
N VAL A 625 -7.33 29.68 12.55
CA VAL A 625 -8.24 30.65 11.95
C VAL A 625 -9.59 30.63 12.65
N ASP A 626 -10.16 29.44 12.84
CA ASP A 626 -11.45 29.25 13.50
C ASP A 626 -11.37 29.59 15.01
N LEU A 627 -10.27 29.22 15.68
CA LEU A 627 -10.05 29.56 17.08
C LEU A 627 -9.94 31.08 17.29
N CYS A 628 -9.46 31.83 16.31
CA CYS A 628 -9.37 33.28 16.33
C CYS A 628 -10.72 34.00 16.16
N GLU A 629 -11.84 33.29 15.94
CA GLU A 629 -13.16 33.87 16.10
C GLU A 629 -13.40 34.32 17.56
N ASN A 630 -12.79 33.64 18.51
CA ASN A 630 -12.75 34.06 19.90
C ASN A 630 -11.64 35.11 20.11
N GLN A 631 -12.05 36.35 20.44
CA GLN A 631 -11.11 37.47 20.62
C GLN A 631 -10.04 37.27 21.72
N LYS A 632 -10.32 36.40 22.72
CA LYS A 632 -9.34 36.07 23.76
C LYS A 632 -8.15 35.32 23.18
N SER A 633 -8.35 34.54 22.14
CA SER A 633 -7.31 33.76 21.45
C SER A 633 -6.19 34.62 20.86
N LEU A 634 -6.53 35.82 20.35
CA LEU A 634 -5.57 36.75 19.77
C LEU A 634 -4.52 37.22 20.79
N GLY A 635 -4.95 37.47 22.03
CA GLY A 635 -4.02 37.85 23.10
C GLY A 635 -2.98 36.76 23.40
N HIS A 636 -3.44 35.49 23.43
CA HIS A 636 -2.57 34.34 23.60
C HIS A 636 -1.60 34.14 22.41
N MET A 637 -2.11 34.28 21.17
CA MET A 637 -1.26 34.19 19.98
C MET A 637 -0.16 35.23 19.95
N LEU A 638 -0.47 36.49 20.23
CA LEU A 638 0.52 37.59 20.27
C LEU A 638 1.52 37.45 21.42
N ALA A 639 1.12 36.79 22.51
CA ALA A 639 2.01 36.52 23.65
C ALA A 639 2.97 35.35 23.41
N TRP A 640 2.67 34.46 22.45
CA TRP A 640 3.49 33.31 22.18
C TRP A 640 4.91 33.68 21.69
N ARG A 641 5.87 32.92 22.14
CA ARG A 641 7.27 32.99 21.70
C ARG A 641 7.79 31.60 21.46
N GLY A 642 8.19 31.35 20.21
CA GLY A 642 8.82 30.11 19.79
C GLY A 642 10.32 30.05 20.09
N LYS A 643 11.00 29.14 19.43
CA LYS A 643 12.47 29.05 19.53
C LYS A 643 13.11 30.36 19.05
N GLU A 644 14.19 30.76 19.69
CA GLU A 644 14.91 31.99 19.35
C GLU A 644 14.06 33.27 19.43
N GLU A 645 13.10 33.33 20.38
CA GLU A 645 12.18 34.45 20.53
C GLU A 645 11.29 34.74 19.32
N LEU A 646 11.04 33.69 18.50
CA LEU A 646 10.20 33.78 17.31
C LEU A 646 8.77 34.21 17.66
N THR A 647 8.28 35.27 17.03
CA THR A 647 6.90 35.72 17.20
C THR A 647 5.94 35.04 16.21
N VAL A 648 4.63 35.02 16.51
CA VAL A 648 3.63 34.44 15.60
C VAL A 648 3.65 35.12 14.23
N GLY A 649 3.79 36.44 14.18
CA GLY A 649 3.89 37.17 12.91
C GLY A 649 5.08 36.72 12.07
N LYS A 650 6.25 36.56 12.71
CA LYS A 650 7.45 36.07 12.01
C LYS A 650 7.30 34.62 11.56
N LEU A 651 6.67 33.75 12.36
CA LEU A 651 6.38 32.37 11.99
C LEU A 651 5.50 32.33 10.73
N LEU A 652 4.41 33.09 10.70
CA LEU A 652 3.50 33.14 9.57
C LEU A 652 4.17 33.68 8.30
N VAL A 653 5.02 34.72 8.42
CA VAL A 653 5.82 35.23 7.31
C VAL A 653 6.80 34.16 6.78
N CYS A 654 7.49 33.44 7.68
CA CYS A 654 8.38 32.35 7.27
C CYS A 654 7.63 31.21 6.56
N LEU A 655 6.44 30.86 7.01
CA LEU A 655 5.59 29.84 6.36
C LEU A 655 5.15 30.31 4.96
N TRP A 656 4.73 31.55 4.84
CA TRP A 656 4.40 32.18 3.56
C TRP A 656 5.57 32.13 2.58
N GLN A 657 6.75 32.55 3.00
CA GLN A 657 7.96 32.54 2.17
C GLN A 657 8.41 31.14 1.75
N ARG A 658 8.23 30.12 2.63
CA ARG A 658 8.48 28.72 2.27
C ARG A 658 7.52 28.22 1.19
N GLU A 659 6.24 28.55 1.32
CA GLU A 659 5.21 28.18 0.35
C GLU A 659 5.49 28.86 -1.01
N GLU A 660 5.84 30.15 -1.02
CA GLU A 660 6.28 30.85 -2.23
C GLU A 660 7.49 30.18 -2.90
N THR A 661 8.48 29.78 -2.11
CA THR A 661 9.66 29.06 -2.62
C THR A 661 9.27 27.71 -3.20
N HIS A 662 8.36 26.98 -2.54
CA HIS A 662 7.84 25.69 -3.01
C HIS A 662 7.07 25.84 -4.32
N MET A 663 6.30 26.90 -4.47
CA MET A 663 5.54 27.23 -5.68
C MET A 663 6.42 27.83 -6.79
N GLY A 664 7.67 28.20 -6.48
CA GLY A 664 8.59 28.80 -7.44
C GLY A 664 8.29 30.28 -7.73
N VAL A 665 7.68 30.99 -6.79
CA VAL A 665 7.41 32.42 -6.91
C VAL A 665 8.74 33.20 -6.88
N ALA A 666 8.95 34.05 -7.87
CA ALA A 666 10.14 34.93 -7.95
C ALA A 666 9.91 36.24 -7.21
N ARG A 667 10.87 36.61 -6.34
CA ARG A 667 10.93 37.89 -5.68
C ARG A 667 12.22 38.62 -6.09
N ASP A 668 12.22 39.91 -6.02
CA ASP A 668 13.43 40.72 -6.24
C ASP A 668 14.39 40.57 -5.04
N SER A 669 15.57 41.17 -5.13
CA SER A 669 16.61 41.13 -4.07
C SER A 669 16.15 41.79 -2.76
N ASN A 670 15.10 42.58 -2.78
CA ASN A 670 14.54 43.30 -1.62
C ASN A 670 13.26 42.65 -1.11
N GLY A 671 12.88 41.46 -1.66
CA GLY A 671 11.68 40.73 -1.28
C GLY A 671 10.38 41.23 -1.95
N GLY A 672 10.47 42.21 -2.86
CA GLY A 672 9.33 42.76 -3.60
C GLY A 672 8.84 41.84 -4.73
N ILE A 673 7.71 42.17 -5.32
CA ILE A 673 7.10 41.42 -6.43
C ILE A 673 7.95 41.62 -7.69
N SER A 674 8.44 40.51 -8.28
CA SER A 674 9.22 40.59 -9.54
C SER A 674 8.34 40.66 -10.78
N ASP A 675 7.21 39.89 -10.79
CA ASP A 675 6.23 39.95 -11.89
C ASP A 675 4.87 40.45 -11.39
N PRO A 676 4.49 41.69 -11.71
CA PRO A 676 3.20 42.26 -11.32
C PRO A 676 1.98 41.53 -11.91
N LYS A 677 2.14 40.77 -12.99
CA LYS A 677 1.05 40.00 -13.58
C LYS A 677 0.74 38.73 -12.84
N LYS A 678 1.77 38.09 -12.31
CA LYS A 678 1.66 36.81 -11.57
C LYS A 678 2.38 36.90 -10.21
N PRO A 679 1.88 37.73 -9.28
CA PRO A 679 2.58 37.99 -8.02
C PRO A 679 2.54 36.82 -7.03
N LEU A 680 1.55 35.92 -7.15
CA LEU A 680 1.37 34.77 -6.27
C LEU A 680 1.67 33.44 -6.96
N MET A 681 1.60 33.39 -8.29
CA MET A 681 1.85 32.20 -9.08
C MET A 681 3.36 32.05 -9.38
N GLY A 682 3.88 30.85 -9.18
CA GLY A 682 5.27 30.53 -9.49
C GLY A 682 5.43 29.80 -10.82
N ALA A 683 6.66 29.78 -11.31
CA ALA A 683 7.05 29.11 -12.56
C ALA A 683 6.75 27.60 -12.58
N LEU A 684 6.64 26.96 -11.42
CA LEU A 684 6.27 25.55 -11.30
C LEU A 684 4.78 25.32 -11.57
N GLN A 685 3.94 26.26 -11.17
CA GLN A 685 2.49 26.22 -11.41
C GLN A 685 2.16 26.40 -12.89
N GLU A 686 2.91 27.24 -13.63
CA GLU A 686 2.79 27.38 -15.07
C GLU A 686 3.13 26.09 -15.85
N ARG A 687 4.09 25.28 -15.34
CA ARG A 687 4.53 24.04 -16.00
C ARG A 687 3.55 22.89 -15.87
N GLN A 688 2.64 22.94 -14.89
CA GLN A 688 1.65 21.88 -14.69
C GLN A 688 0.48 21.97 -15.68
N GLY A 689 0.36 23.07 -16.45
CA GLY A 689 -0.68 23.26 -17.44
C GLY A 689 -2.09 23.26 -16.81
N VAL A 690 -2.91 24.21 -17.17
CA VAL A 690 -4.33 24.19 -16.76
C VAL A 690 -4.98 22.98 -17.43
N ILE A 691 -5.24 21.93 -16.67
CA ILE A 691 -6.05 20.80 -17.13
C ILE A 691 -7.49 21.29 -17.04
N ALA A 692 -8.16 21.41 -18.17
CA ALA A 692 -9.57 21.78 -18.22
C ALA A 692 -10.38 20.86 -17.30
N LEU A 693 -10.98 21.43 -16.26
CA LEU A 693 -11.83 20.69 -15.32
C LEU A 693 -13.23 20.50 -15.92
N PRO A 694 -13.93 19.40 -15.61
CA PRO A 694 -15.32 19.26 -16.00
C PRO A 694 -16.16 20.47 -15.59
N ALA A 695 -17.10 20.88 -16.43
CA ALA A 695 -17.90 22.10 -16.25
C ALA A 695 -18.73 22.16 -14.95
N ASP A 696 -18.86 21.04 -14.26
CA ASP A 696 -19.56 20.87 -12.97
C ASP A 696 -18.66 21.11 -11.74
N ARG A 697 -17.35 21.33 -11.93
CA ARG A 697 -16.41 21.56 -10.84
C ARG A 697 -15.93 23.00 -10.82
N PRO A 698 -15.70 23.58 -9.61
CA PRO A 698 -15.09 24.90 -9.51
C PRO A 698 -13.67 24.86 -10.10
N SER A 699 -13.22 26.00 -10.67
CA SER A 699 -11.87 26.13 -11.21
C SER A 699 -10.81 25.85 -10.13
N GLN A 700 -9.63 25.39 -10.55
CA GLN A 700 -8.49 25.15 -9.66
C GLN A 700 -8.15 26.40 -8.83
N ALA A 701 -8.25 27.58 -9.42
CA ALA A 701 -7.99 28.84 -8.75
C ALA A 701 -9.00 29.13 -7.61
N ILE A 702 -10.28 28.77 -7.80
CA ILE A 702 -11.32 28.94 -6.76
C ILE A 702 -11.07 27.96 -5.61
N VAL A 703 -10.77 26.68 -5.90
CA VAL A 703 -10.41 25.68 -4.90
C VAL A 703 -9.17 26.12 -4.13
N ASP A 704 -8.17 26.63 -4.82
CA ASP A 704 -6.92 27.13 -4.25
C ASP A 704 -7.15 28.27 -3.25
N VAL A 705 -8.08 29.18 -3.52
CA VAL A 705 -8.42 30.28 -2.59
C VAL A 705 -9.00 29.75 -1.28
N SER A 706 -9.83 28.72 -1.31
CA SER A 706 -10.49 28.18 -0.11
C SER A 706 -9.60 27.25 0.72
N GLU A 707 -8.69 26.51 0.08
CA GLU A 707 -7.91 25.43 0.73
C GLU A 707 -6.42 25.75 0.89
N ASN A 708 -5.92 26.81 0.29
CA ASN A 708 -4.51 27.16 0.23
C ASN A 708 -3.99 27.66 1.58
N MET A 709 -2.77 27.25 1.95
CA MET A 709 -2.06 27.70 3.16
C MET A 709 -1.95 29.24 3.21
N ARG A 710 -1.68 29.87 2.07
CA ARG A 710 -1.58 31.32 1.96
C ARG A 710 -2.89 32.05 2.30
N ALA A 711 -4.03 31.49 1.88
CA ALA A 711 -5.35 32.01 2.25
C ALA A 711 -5.59 31.97 3.76
N LYS A 712 -5.17 30.89 4.42
CA LYS A 712 -5.29 30.75 5.89
C LYS A 712 -4.35 31.71 6.62
N ILE A 713 -3.12 31.90 6.12
CA ILE A 713 -2.19 32.91 6.66
C ILE A 713 -2.77 34.32 6.49
N PHE A 714 -3.33 34.64 5.32
CA PHE A 714 -4.02 35.88 5.10
C PHE A 714 -5.17 36.09 6.09
N ALA A 715 -6.03 35.05 6.28
CA ALA A 715 -7.13 35.09 7.23
C ALA A 715 -6.66 35.36 8.68
N LEU A 716 -5.56 34.74 9.10
CA LEU A 716 -4.95 35.00 10.40
C LEU A 716 -4.46 36.45 10.52
N PHE A 717 -3.77 36.99 9.50
CA PHE A 717 -3.36 38.40 9.51
C PHE A 717 -4.54 39.38 9.51
N CYS A 718 -5.66 39.04 8.89
CA CYS A 718 -6.91 39.83 9.00
C CYS A 718 -7.42 39.90 10.46
N LYS A 719 -7.15 38.87 11.27
CA LYS A 719 -7.53 38.85 12.70
C LYS A 719 -6.48 39.52 13.58
N ILE A 720 -5.18 39.26 13.33
CA ILE A 720 -4.05 39.83 14.07
C ILE A 720 -3.86 41.33 13.76
N GLY A 721 -4.13 41.75 12.53
CA GLY A 721 -3.81 43.05 11.97
C GLY A 721 -2.50 43.04 11.16
N PHE A 722 -2.38 43.94 10.20
CA PHE A 722 -1.19 44.05 9.34
C PHE A 722 -0.19 45.09 9.85
N ASN A 723 -0.62 45.99 10.70
CA ASN A 723 0.17 47.09 11.25
C ASN A 723 0.68 46.75 12.64
N ALA A 724 1.92 47.08 12.91
CA ALA A 724 2.55 46.97 14.25
C ALA A 724 2.59 45.52 14.84
N VAL A 725 2.82 44.52 13.98
CA VAL A 725 3.05 43.14 14.42
C VAL A 725 4.43 43.04 15.06
N PRO A 726 4.52 42.60 16.33
CA PRO A 726 5.81 42.59 17.04
C PRO A 726 6.77 41.56 16.43
N GLY A 727 8.07 41.92 16.41
CA GLY A 727 9.16 41.01 16.05
C GLY A 727 9.42 40.85 14.56
N LEU A 728 8.82 41.67 13.71
CA LEU A 728 9.07 41.68 12.29
C LEU A 728 10.21 42.64 11.92
N SER A 729 11.03 42.23 10.96
CA SER A 729 12.03 43.10 10.33
C SER A 729 11.39 43.94 9.21
N PRO A 730 12.03 45.05 8.76
CA PRO A 730 11.55 45.82 7.59
C PRO A 730 11.30 44.94 6.34
N VAL A 731 12.16 43.98 6.08
CA VAL A 731 12.00 43.04 4.97
C VAL A 731 10.77 42.14 5.15
N ASP A 732 10.42 41.78 6.37
CA ASP A 732 9.21 40.99 6.65
C ASP A 732 7.95 41.82 6.40
N TYR A 733 7.97 43.14 6.67
CA TYR A 733 6.83 44.01 6.34
C TYR A 733 6.56 44.12 4.85
N VAL A 734 7.56 43.93 3.99
CA VAL A 734 7.32 43.81 2.53
C VAL A 734 6.46 42.60 2.25
N THR A 735 6.78 41.45 2.88
CA THR A 735 5.95 40.23 2.74
C THR A 735 4.56 40.45 3.35
N VAL A 736 4.44 41.09 4.49
CA VAL A 736 3.15 41.41 5.11
C VAL A 736 2.30 42.31 4.20
N ALA A 737 2.90 43.29 3.53
CA ALA A 737 2.21 44.12 2.53
C ALA A 737 1.71 43.31 1.33
N ILE A 738 2.43 42.26 0.92
CA ILE A 738 1.95 41.33 -0.11
C ILE A 738 0.78 40.53 0.43
N ILE A 739 0.88 40.00 1.65
CA ILE A 739 -0.19 39.26 2.31
C ILE A 739 -1.45 40.14 2.44
N GLU A 740 -1.31 41.40 2.84
CA GLU A 740 -2.45 42.33 2.94
C GLU A 740 -3.24 42.46 1.63
N LYS A 741 -2.55 42.42 0.50
CA LYS A 741 -3.14 42.56 -0.85
C LYS A 741 -3.41 41.21 -1.51
N TYR A 742 -3.37 40.10 -0.76
CA TYR A 742 -3.52 38.75 -1.28
C TYR A 742 -4.79 38.56 -2.11
N LEU A 743 -5.95 39.04 -1.65
CA LEU A 743 -7.20 38.89 -2.38
C LEU A 743 -7.19 39.68 -3.69
N ASP A 744 -6.60 40.91 -3.72
CA ASP A 744 -6.49 41.71 -4.94
C ASP A 744 -5.63 40.99 -5.98
N PHE A 745 -4.51 40.44 -5.59
CA PHE A 745 -3.62 39.65 -6.45
C PHE A 745 -4.28 38.34 -6.91
N LYS A 746 -4.90 37.60 -6.02
CA LYS A 746 -5.56 36.33 -6.35
C LYS A 746 -6.74 36.54 -7.29
N MET A 747 -7.50 37.59 -7.09
CA MET A 747 -8.59 37.96 -8.01
C MET A 747 -8.06 38.24 -9.43
N SER A 748 -6.97 39.01 -9.56
CA SER A 748 -6.36 39.27 -10.86
C SER A 748 -5.87 37.98 -11.54
N GLU A 749 -5.21 37.12 -10.81
CA GLU A 749 -4.73 35.81 -11.33
C GLU A 749 -5.89 34.90 -11.75
N THR A 750 -6.95 34.81 -10.94
CA THR A 750 -8.13 34.00 -11.25
C THR A 750 -8.81 34.44 -12.56
N TRP A 751 -9.03 35.76 -12.76
CA TRP A 751 -9.62 36.23 -14.00
C TRP A 751 -8.76 36.00 -15.24
N ARG A 752 -7.44 36.05 -15.06
CA ARG A 752 -6.49 35.69 -16.12
C ARG A 752 -6.52 34.23 -16.46
N GLU A 753 -6.56 33.36 -15.45
CA GLU A 753 -6.68 31.92 -15.59
C GLU A 753 -7.98 31.53 -16.31
N ILE A 754 -9.12 32.11 -15.94
CA ILE A 754 -10.40 31.93 -16.64
C ILE A 754 -10.26 32.29 -18.12
N LYS A 755 -9.58 33.38 -18.43
CA LYS A 755 -9.36 33.79 -19.81
C LYS A 755 -8.47 32.80 -20.57
N GLU A 756 -7.40 32.33 -19.96
CA GLU A 756 -6.50 31.32 -20.51
C GLU A 756 -7.21 29.98 -20.74
N GLU A 757 -8.07 29.53 -19.81
CA GLU A 757 -8.92 28.34 -19.98
C GLU A 757 -9.88 28.46 -21.17
N LEU A 758 -10.56 29.57 -21.30
CA LEU A 758 -11.46 29.85 -22.45
C LEU A 758 -10.71 29.79 -23.78
N GLU A 759 -9.49 30.33 -23.82
CA GLU A 759 -8.63 30.27 -25.01
C GLU A 759 -8.15 28.85 -25.31
N GLN A 760 -7.80 28.05 -24.30
CA GLN A 760 -7.36 26.65 -24.46
C GLN A 760 -8.49 25.74 -24.96
N GLU A 761 -9.69 25.93 -24.43
CA GLU A 761 -10.87 25.16 -24.85
C GLU A 761 -11.49 25.68 -26.18
N ASN A 762 -10.90 26.70 -26.78
CA ASN A 762 -11.44 27.39 -27.99
C ASN A 762 -12.89 27.89 -27.80
N ILE A 763 -13.26 28.20 -26.56
CA ILE A 763 -14.55 28.79 -26.26
C ILE A 763 -14.46 30.30 -26.49
N ARG A 764 -15.24 30.80 -27.47
CA ARG A 764 -15.30 32.22 -27.77
C ARG A 764 -16.51 32.83 -27.09
N PRO A 765 -16.33 33.67 -26.04
CA PRO A 765 -17.44 34.39 -25.44
C PRO A 765 -18.15 35.26 -26.44
N VAL A 766 -19.44 35.54 -26.22
CA VAL A 766 -20.19 36.53 -27.01
C VAL A 766 -19.59 37.93 -26.81
N THR A 767 -19.74 38.79 -27.79
CA THR A 767 -19.03 40.09 -27.82
C THR A 767 -19.19 40.91 -26.52
N PRO A 768 -20.39 41.07 -25.92
CA PRO A 768 -20.52 41.82 -24.67
C PRO A 768 -19.72 41.18 -23.49
N ASP A 769 -19.71 39.86 -23.40
CA ASP A 769 -18.99 39.17 -22.34
C ASP A 769 -17.48 39.24 -22.53
N ALA A 770 -17.02 39.15 -23.79
CA ALA A 770 -15.62 39.35 -24.15
C ALA A 770 -15.11 40.75 -23.82
N GLU A 771 -15.95 41.78 -24.08
CA GLU A 771 -15.66 43.18 -23.74
C GLU A 771 -15.57 43.37 -22.22
N CYS A 772 -16.53 42.78 -21.45
CA CYS A 772 -16.51 42.79 -19.99
C CYS A 772 -15.27 42.10 -19.43
N LEU A 773 -14.93 40.90 -19.91
CA LEU A 773 -13.74 40.18 -19.49
C LEU A 773 -12.45 40.96 -19.72
N ASN A 774 -12.34 41.64 -20.88
CA ASN A 774 -11.17 42.45 -21.20
C ASN A 774 -11.10 43.70 -20.30
N GLU A 775 -12.23 44.31 -19.98
CA GLU A 775 -12.29 45.49 -19.12
C GLU A 775 -11.97 45.12 -17.65
N ILE A 776 -12.52 44.01 -17.16
CA ILE A 776 -12.17 43.46 -15.82
C ILE A 776 -10.66 43.16 -15.74
N THR A 777 -10.11 42.48 -16.71
CA THR A 777 -8.67 42.14 -16.73
C THR A 777 -7.81 43.41 -16.74
N LYS A 778 -8.20 44.41 -17.53
CA LYS A 778 -7.46 45.68 -17.60
C LYS A 778 -7.46 46.45 -16.28
N ILE A 779 -8.63 46.56 -15.64
CA ILE A 779 -8.76 47.24 -14.33
C ILE A 779 -7.94 46.52 -13.26
N LEU A 780 -7.98 45.16 -13.23
CA LEU A 780 -7.23 44.38 -12.28
C LEU A 780 -5.72 44.47 -12.51
N ASP A 781 -5.28 44.44 -13.77
CA ASP A 781 -3.86 44.65 -14.12
C ASP A 781 -3.38 46.05 -13.67
N GLU A 782 -4.12 47.11 -13.98
CA GLU A 782 -3.78 48.48 -13.54
C GLU A 782 -3.68 48.56 -12.02
N ARG A 783 -4.59 47.89 -11.29
CA ARG A 783 -4.55 47.83 -9.81
C ARG A 783 -3.34 47.06 -9.31
N THR A 784 -3.05 45.90 -9.87
CA THR A 784 -1.90 45.07 -9.50
C THR A 784 -0.57 45.79 -9.74
N TYR A 785 -0.42 46.44 -10.89
CA TYR A 785 0.74 47.30 -11.19
C TYR A 785 0.88 48.46 -10.21
N GLY A 786 -0.22 49.11 -9.84
CA GLY A 786 -0.23 50.18 -8.83
C GLY A 786 0.23 49.68 -7.45
N ILE A 787 -0.24 48.51 -7.03
CA ILE A 787 0.19 47.90 -5.76
C ILE A 787 1.67 47.54 -5.78
N ALA A 788 2.16 46.89 -6.84
CA ALA A 788 3.56 46.55 -6.99
C ALA A 788 4.47 47.80 -7.00
N ALA A 789 4.07 48.87 -7.70
CA ALA A 789 4.81 50.13 -7.69
C ALA A 789 4.85 50.79 -6.31
N ALA A 790 3.74 50.79 -5.58
CA ALA A 790 3.68 51.27 -4.20
C ALA A 790 4.59 50.46 -3.25
N GLN A 791 4.66 49.13 -3.41
CA GLN A 791 5.58 48.30 -2.63
C GLN A 791 7.04 48.60 -2.93
N VAL A 792 7.41 48.81 -4.18
CA VAL A 792 8.78 49.19 -4.55
C VAL A 792 9.17 50.51 -3.88
N GLN A 793 8.24 51.46 -3.85
CA GLN A 793 8.47 52.75 -3.21
C GLN A 793 8.63 52.59 -1.69
N LEU A 794 7.81 51.78 -1.05
CA LEU A 794 7.88 51.50 0.37
C LEU A 794 9.22 50.83 0.78
N VAL A 795 9.69 49.88 -0.03
CA VAL A 795 11.00 49.25 0.15
C VAL A 795 12.15 50.26 0.01
N GLN A 796 12.04 51.19 -0.94
CA GLN A 796 13.03 52.25 -1.13
C GLN A 796 13.05 53.25 0.02
N ASP A 797 11.88 53.63 0.51
CA ASP A 797 11.74 54.53 1.63
C ASP A 797 12.31 53.91 2.95
N GLU A 798 11.97 52.66 3.23
CA GLU A 798 12.54 51.97 4.41
C GLU A 798 14.05 51.78 4.29
N ARG A 799 14.57 51.41 3.13
CA ARG A 799 16.01 51.30 2.90
C ARG A 799 16.75 52.60 3.07
N SER A 800 16.12 53.69 2.61
CA SER A 800 16.71 55.06 2.83
C SER A 800 16.70 55.45 4.30
N GLN A 801 15.66 55.02 5.02
CA GLN A 801 15.57 55.26 6.46
C GLN A 801 16.59 54.42 7.25
N GLU A 802 16.75 53.14 6.92
CA GLU A 802 17.81 52.25 7.50
C GLU A 802 19.22 52.86 7.29
N LEU A 803 19.48 53.36 6.06
CA LEU A 803 20.75 54.01 5.74
C LEU A 803 20.99 55.27 6.59
N ILE A 804 19.96 56.10 6.84
CA ILE A 804 20.03 57.26 7.72
C ILE A 804 20.32 56.82 9.17
N GLU A 805 19.59 55.83 9.68
CA GLU A 805 19.80 55.30 11.01
C GLU A 805 21.21 54.69 11.18
N GLU A 806 21.72 54.00 10.16
CA GLU A 806 23.10 53.50 10.14
C GLU A 806 24.10 54.64 10.18
N GLU A 807 23.86 55.68 9.37
CA GLU A 807 24.76 56.84 9.28
C GLU A 807 24.81 57.60 10.62
N GLU A 808 23.66 57.79 11.26
CA GLU A 808 23.57 58.39 12.60
C GLU A 808 24.27 57.54 13.66
N HIS A 809 24.13 56.22 13.58
CA HIS A 809 24.83 55.35 14.52
C HIS A 809 26.34 55.31 14.31
N TYR A 810 26.81 55.35 13.09
CA TYR A 810 28.25 55.49 12.79
C TYR A 810 28.80 56.85 13.23
N GLU A 811 28.03 57.91 13.10
CA GLU A 811 28.42 59.22 13.62
C GLU A 811 28.54 59.23 15.14
N THR A 812 27.60 58.58 15.81
CA THR A 812 27.64 58.41 17.28
C THR A 812 28.86 57.59 17.73
N ILE A 813 29.21 56.51 17.02
CA ILE A 813 30.41 55.71 17.29
C ILE A 813 31.68 56.56 17.07
N LYS A 814 31.75 57.35 15.99
CA LYS A 814 32.86 58.22 15.70
C LYS A 814 33.03 59.30 16.77
N GLU A 815 31.91 59.85 17.23
CA GLU A 815 31.97 60.90 18.28
C GLU A 815 32.37 60.28 19.60
N ASN A 816 31.91 59.15 20.01
CA ASN A 816 32.38 58.43 21.20
C ASN A 816 33.86 58.12 21.12
N HIS A 817 34.34 57.66 19.96
CA HIS A 817 35.79 57.40 19.78
C HIS A 817 36.63 58.68 19.86
N ARG A 818 36.11 59.78 19.29
CA ARG A 818 36.76 61.09 19.42
C ARG A 818 36.82 61.53 20.88
N GLN A 819 35.74 61.34 21.66
CA GLN A 819 35.71 61.67 23.10
C GLN A 819 36.66 60.79 23.89
N GLU A 820 36.74 59.50 23.60
CA GLU A 820 37.68 58.60 24.19
C GLU A 820 39.12 58.96 23.87
N GLU A 821 39.44 59.27 22.60
CA GLU A 821 40.79 59.78 22.23
C GLU A 821 41.13 61.08 22.91
N LYS A 822 40.18 62.02 23.04
CA LYS A 822 40.38 63.27 23.72
C LYS A 822 40.64 63.07 25.24
N SER A 823 39.78 62.23 25.84
CA SER A 823 39.93 61.83 27.23
C SER A 823 41.28 61.15 27.52
N TYR A 824 41.73 60.29 26.57
CA TYR A 824 43.05 59.64 26.65
C TYR A 824 44.19 60.63 26.46
N ARG A 825 44.08 61.60 25.58
CA ARG A 825 45.09 62.68 25.45
C ARG A 825 45.13 63.53 26.67
N ASP A 826 43.95 63.95 27.18
CA ASP A 826 43.88 64.77 28.44
C ASP A 826 44.46 63.99 29.62
N PHE A 827 44.22 62.68 29.69
CA PHE A 827 44.84 61.81 30.70
C PHE A 827 46.35 61.71 30.50
N CYS A 828 46.84 61.54 29.29
CA CYS A 828 48.32 61.54 29.04
C CYS A 828 48.97 62.89 29.36
N ASP A 829 48.30 63.99 29.04
CA ASP A 829 48.79 65.28 29.38
C ASP A 829 48.80 65.59 30.89
N TYR A 830 47.75 65.10 31.59
CA TYR A 830 47.73 65.16 33.07
C TYR A 830 48.86 64.36 33.68
N VAL A 831 49.08 63.12 33.21
CA VAL A 831 50.14 62.21 33.70
C VAL A 831 51.50 62.77 33.36
N ASN A 832 51.69 63.37 32.19
CA ASN A 832 52.94 64.00 31.80
C ASN A 832 53.29 65.21 32.67
N ARG A 833 52.26 65.91 33.21
CA ARG A 833 52.46 67.11 34.15
C ARG A 833 52.67 66.68 35.61
N THR A 834 52.16 65.56 36.00
CA THR A 834 52.07 65.15 37.43
C THR A 834 52.91 63.92 37.81
N SER A 835 53.42 63.13 36.82
CA SER A 835 54.13 61.92 37.10
C SER A 835 55.58 61.89 36.67
N ASP A 836 56.37 61.13 37.41
CA ASP A 836 57.79 60.85 37.05
C ASP A 836 57.80 60.05 35.75
N TYR A 837 58.45 60.58 34.68
CA TYR A 837 58.47 60.01 33.37
C TYR A 837 59.11 58.62 33.34
N SER A 838 60.04 58.33 34.25
CA SER A 838 60.61 56.96 34.36
C SER A 838 59.60 55.92 34.89
N ALA A 839 58.77 56.31 35.83
CA ALA A 839 57.70 55.43 36.37
C ALA A 839 56.60 55.12 35.33
N LEU A 840 56.37 56.09 34.45
CA LEU A 840 55.35 55.96 33.39
C LEU A 840 55.81 55.04 32.26
N ILE A 841 57.10 55.12 31.91
CA ILE A 841 57.72 54.20 30.95
C ILE A 841 57.71 52.77 31.52
N ALA A 842 58.00 52.59 32.77
CA ALA A 842 58.00 51.30 33.44
C ALA A 842 56.58 50.69 33.54
N ALA A 843 55.55 51.51 33.76
CA ALA A 843 54.15 51.10 33.77
C ALA A 843 53.68 50.71 32.37
N LYS A 844 54.08 51.49 31.34
CA LYS A 844 53.74 51.19 29.94
C LYS A 844 54.42 49.90 29.45
N GLN A 845 55.69 49.66 29.85
CA GLN A 845 56.41 48.44 29.59
C GLN A 845 55.79 47.21 30.29
N ARG A 846 55.35 47.38 31.55
CA ARG A 846 54.59 46.33 32.25
C ARG A 846 53.26 46.02 31.56
N GLN A 847 52.53 47.02 31.08
CA GLN A 847 51.28 46.85 30.40
C GLN A 847 51.47 46.12 29.04
N PHE A 848 52.52 46.47 28.28
CA PHE A 848 52.94 45.76 27.11
C PHE A 848 53.32 44.30 27.40
N HIS A 849 54.04 44.06 28.49
CA HIS A 849 54.41 42.71 28.93
C HIS A 849 53.15 41.87 29.30
N ILE A 850 52.17 42.48 29.96
CA ILE A 850 50.91 41.81 30.30
C ILE A 850 50.12 41.48 29.06
N ILE A 851 50.04 42.40 28.09
CA ILE A 851 49.33 42.17 26.79
C ILE A 851 50.04 41.09 25.97
N ASP A 852 51.39 41.11 25.94
CA ASP A 852 52.15 40.10 25.21
C ASP A 852 52.09 38.73 25.91
N ASN A 853 52.12 38.66 27.23
CA ASN A 853 51.89 37.42 27.96
C ASN A 853 50.48 36.87 27.80
N SER A 854 49.48 37.76 27.81
CA SER A 854 48.11 37.31 27.52
C SER A 854 47.91 36.81 26.04
N ARG A 855 48.63 37.45 25.12
CA ARG A 855 48.71 36.97 23.72
C ARG A 855 49.49 35.64 23.59
N PHE A 856 50.53 35.48 24.42
CA PHE A 856 51.37 34.28 24.45
C PHE A 856 50.60 33.10 25.10
N GLN A 857 49.85 33.32 26.16
CA GLN A 857 48.95 32.32 26.78
C GLN A 857 47.80 31.95 25.88
N GLY A 858 47.22 32.87 25.13
CA GLY A 858 46.25 32.59 24.10
C GLY A 858 46.79 31.72 22.95
N ARG A 859 48.10 31.85 22.66
CA ARG A 859 48.75 30.98 21.64
C ARG A 859 49.13 29.59 22.16
N LEU A 860 49.39 29.41 23.44
CA LEU A 860 49.71 28.13 24.04
C LEU A 860 48.46 27.23 24.22
N HIS A 861 47.29 27.83 24.30
CA HIS A 861 46.01 27.09 24.39
C HIS A 861 45.41 26.76 23.02
N SER A 862 46.00 27.25 21.90
CA SER A 862 45.48 26.98 20.56
C SER A 862 46.00 25.68 19.93
N GLY A 863 46.76 24.87 20.69
CA GLY A 863 47.37 23.64 20.16
C GLY A 863 46.54 22.38 20.22
N GLU A 864 45.41 22.38 20.92
CA GLU A 864 44.49 21.26 20.97
C GLU A 864 43.08 21.77 20.68
N PHE A 865 42.73 21.87 19.39
CA PHE A 865 41.38 22.20 18.97
C PHE A 865 40.52 20.94 18.87
N ASP A 866 39.84 20.62 19.93
CA ASP A 866 38.63 19.80 19.86
C ASP A 866 37.45 20.69 19.41
N HIS A 867 36.56 20.19 18.55
CA HIS A 867 35.41 20.92 18.00
C HIS A 867 34.49 21.58 19.06
N GLY A 868 34.62 21.19 20.35
CA GLY A 868 33.90 21.78 21.47
C GLY A 868 34.40 23.14 21.95
N THR A 869 35.64 23.55 21.61
CA THR A 869 36.24 24.79 22.08
C THR A 869 35.96 26.01 21.20
N LEU A 870 35.46 25.81 19.99
CA LEU A 870 35.05 26.90 19.08
C LEU A 870 33.88 27.73 19.64
N GLN A 871 32.96 27.08 20.39
CA GLN A 871 31.84 27.78 21.01
C GLN A 871 32.25 28.71 22.19
N GLN A 872 33.40 28.48 22.82
CA GLN A 872 33.86 29.31 23.94
C GLN A 872 34.50 30.66 23.52
N ASN A 873 34.82 30.82 22.24
CA ASN A 873 35.42 32.05 21.71
C ASN A 873 34.40 32.98 20.99
N LEU A 874 33.11 32.64 21.10
CA LEU A 874 32.05 33.51 20.59
C LEU A 874 31.86 34.71 21.58
N GLN A 875 32.21 35.91 21.17
CA GLN A 875 31.84 37.12 21.88
C GLN A 875 30.59 37.75 21.28
N ALA A 876 29.53 37.78 22.08
CA ALA A 876 28.31 38.47 21.68
C ALA A 876 28.55 40.00 21.81
N THR A 877 28.45 40.71 20.70
CA THR A 877 28.47 42.18 20.67
C THR A 877 27.10 42.67 20.19
N VAL A 878 26.71 43.85 20.64
CA VAL A 878 25.49 44.49 20.20
C VAL A 878 25.87 45.49 19.10
N PHE A 879 25.37 45.28 17.88
CA PHE A 879 25.56 46.16 16.77
C PHE A 879 24.17 46.62 16.23
N CYS A 880 23.97 47.92 16.15
CA CYS A 880 22.67 48.49 15.74
C CYS A 880 21.45 47.91 16.49
N GLY A 881 21.55 47.73 17.84
CA GLY A 881 20.44 47.17 18.65
C GLY A 881 20.24 45.66 18.54
N ARG A 882 21.00 44.96 17.70
CA ARG A 882 20.94 43.51 17.56
C ARG A 882 22.13 42.84 18.21
N LYS A 883 21.90 41.75 18.93
CA LYS A 883 23.00 40.90 19.43
C LYS A 883 23.60 40.16 18.24
N ILE A 884 24.89 40.36 18.00
CA ILE A 884 25.66 39.68 16.97
C ILE A 884 26.70 38.80 17.65
N ASN A 885 26.74 37.53 17.33
CA ASN A 885 27.81 36.63 17.75
C ASN A 885 28.91 36.66 16.68
N VAL A 886 30.08 37.14 17.05
CA VAL A 886 31.23 37.18 16.14
C VAL A 886 32.21 36.08 16.51
N GLU A 887 32.44 35.18 15.59
CA GLU A 887 33.48 34.16 15.68
C GLU A 887 34.77 34.69 15.07
N SER A 888 35.81 34.81 15.91
CA SER A 888 37.15 35.18 15.40
C SER A 888 37.99 33.93 15.15
N THR A 889 38.29 33.64 13.92
CA THR A 889 39.26 32.62 13.53
C THR A 889 40.65 33.20 13.47
N PRO A 890 41.67 32.55 14.08
CA PRO A 890 43.05 33.00 13.94
C PRO A 890 43.49 32.99 12.47
N LEU A 891 44.31 33.97 12.09
CA LEU A 891 44.76 34.13 10.69
C LEU A 891 45.53 32.94 10.13
N GLU A 892 46.14 32.13 10.98
CA GLU A 892 46.84 30.88 10.59
C GLU A 892 45.89 29.75 10.24
N PHE A 893 44.70 29.73 10.83
CA PHE A 893 43.69 28.74 10.51
C PHE A 893 43.01 29.03 9.18
N SER A 894 42.84 30.29 8.82
CA SER A 894 42.30 30.70 7.52
C SER A 894 43.21 30.38 6.34
N LYS A 895 44.54 30.29 6.58
CA LYS A 895 45.53 29.96 5.52
C LYS A 895 45.64 28.45 5.26
N SER A 896 45.38 27.62 6.25
CA SER A 896 45.46 26.13 6.08
C SER A 896 44.24 25.51 5.40
N HIS A 897 43.11 26.25 5.31
CA HIS A 897 41.88 25.77 4.68
C HIS A 897 41.60 26.37 3.30
N SER A 898 42.51 27.20 2.77
CA SER A 898 42.36 27.76 1.43
C SER A 898 42.73 26.80 0.27
N GLY A 899 42.94 25.54 0.57
CA GLY A 899 43.36 24.52 -0.41
C GLY A 899 42.22 23.70 -1.03
N SER A 900 40.97 23.91 -0.69
CA SER A 900 39.84 23.28 -1.35
C SER A 900 39.02 24.34 -2.10
N MET A 901 39.10 24.24 -3.38
CA MET A 901 38.28 25.02 -4.31
C MET A 901 36.80 24.69 -4.08
N ASP A 902 36.07 25.55 -3.41
CA ASP A 902 34.69 25.84 -3.67
C ASP A 902 34.47 27.32 -3.48
N ASP A 903 34.00 27.97 -4.50
CA ASP A 903 33.93 29.41 -4.74
C ASP A 903 32.90 30.15 -3.87
N HIS A 904 32.59 29.59 -2.71
CA HIS A 904 31.86 30.25 -1.64
C HIS A 904 32.64 30.18 -0.35
N GLY A 905 33.73 30.97 -0.35
CA GLY A 905 34.48 31.21 0.90
C GLY A 905 33.51 31.66 1.97
N LYS A 906 33.42 30.87 3.02
CA LYS A 906 32.79 31.26 4.27
C LYS A 906 33.59 32.45 4.86
N ARG A 907 33.29 33.61 4.38
CA ARG A 907 33.65 34.84 5.01
C ARG A 907 32.68 35.05 6.15
N LEU A 908 33.20 35.20 7.34
CA LEU A 908 32.48 35.64 8.54
C LEU A 908 31.00 35.20 8.55
N SER A 909 30.68 34.11 9.21
CA SER A 909 29.29 33.84 9.51
C SER A 909 28.82 34.80 10.61
N LEU A 910 28.18 35.86 10.20
CA LEU A 910 27.38 36.70 11.06
C LEU A 910 26.09 35.92 11.37
N ILE A 911 26.01 35.36 12.55
CA ILE A 911 24.76 34.79 13.05
C ILE A 911 24.04 35.94 13.75
N THR A 912 22.98 36.46 13.08
CA THR A 912 22.02 37.36 13.73
C THR A 912 21.08 36.54 14.56
N GLN A 913 21.04 36.78 15.84
CA GLN A 913 19.97 36.30 16.75
C GLN A 913 18.74 37.18 16.64
#